data_5c5c8192398a4226d776fbc850987bc7
#
_entry.id   5c5c8192398a4226d776fbc850987bc7
#
_cell.length_a   1.000
_cell.length_b   1.000
_cell.length_c   1.000
_cell.angle_alpha   90.00
_cell.angle_beta   90.00
_cell.angle_gamma   90.00
#
_symmetry.space_group_name_H-M   'P 1'
#
loop_
_entity.id
_entity.type
_entity.pdbx_description
1 polymer ?
#
loop_
_entity_poly.entity_id
_entity_poly.type
_entity_poly.pdbx_seq_one_letter_code
_entity_poly.pdbx_strand_id
1 'polypeptide(L)'
;RKRLRGLRVSTDRVFLNCLYEPSDLVEIRLLPGKRIIFSAVGHLNDLDAELSVANAGGENVYIGANPRSRKGSTSADVACARCVFVDIDQSTVEAAIQRIADAGLQPPTCTVASGHGLHAYWRLAEPMTDLQAWTAAQKHLIRLLASDQAIHDPPRIMRLPGFVNHKPPAAACTVIDAAPERRYELGQLVPIDNDSRQAAELWLGRALRRASRGNRNDTGFWLACQLRDSGLDQRRAEETLRDYARSLDSDYTEGEALATVRSVYKRPAREPAAIGLQFEASDPRVIPLIEQALPDLTPDALPLWAKDHAVELSEAKEVPLAVATLLQLATMAACIQRAFIVQVEPSYAENLSIYAAPALDSGERKTAIHGPVVAPLFAFQKTLRERAKAELQAAAVKRRLIEQQIKALEREYRRADYSDRGELEQQIVALTNQLPAARALPQVIVEDFTEAALGVALADNKESLLVTSDEGGLFDNLSGRYSDISEIDLFLKAHTGSPHTVNRIGRDNIYLRRPLLSVAICPQPAVLAKLAEKEGFIGRGLTARFLWALPKSRVGSRNLEPARMNIYTMQAYHNMILTMAQLGYDHDGNPVQLQLDPDAYAAWKAFERELEPRIAPDGDLRQIKPWTSKLPGAIARIAGVCHVGEHLALAADTPISAATMMAAIEFGRGLIPHSVAAHRLMGGGGFHVAQAVVAHYNAAGWPRQPQTLTA
;
A
#
# COMPACT_ATOMS: atom_id res chain seq x y z
N ARG A 1 12.54 -32.08 -19.42
CA ARG A 1 13.02 -33.25 -18.62
C ARG A 1 14.18 -34.04 -19.28
N LYS A 2 14.38 -34.04 -20.60
CA LYS A 2 15.48 -34.85 -21.24
C LYS A 2 16.87 -34.17 -21.20
N ARG A 3 17.00 -32.84 -20.95
CA ARG A 3 18.31 -32.12 -20.90
C ARG A 3 18.99 -32.12 -19.51
N LEU A 4 18.31 -32.53 -18.45
CA LEU A 4 18.84 -32.52 -17.07
C LEU A 4 19.32 -33.88 -16.57
N ARG A 5 19.27 -34.97 -17.40
CA ARG A 5 19.81 -36.30 -17.04
C ARG A 5 21.30 -36.31 -17.32
N GLY A 6 22.12 -36.09 -16.29
CA GLY A 6 23.58 -36.18 -16.39
C GLY A 6 24.39 -35.17 -15.58
N LEU A 7 23.76 -34.18 -14.97
CA LEU A 7 24.43 -33.25 -14.03
C LEU A 7 24.68 -34.01 -12.70
N ARG A 8 25.94 -34.15 -12.31
CA ARG A 8 26.27 -34.51 -10.92
C ARG A 8 25.77 -33.37 -10.02
N VAL A 9 24.76 -33.66 -9.24
CA VAL A 9 24.18 -32.71 -8.26
C VAL A 9 24.94 -32.94 -6.96
N SER A 10 25.80 -32.02 -6.59
CA SER A 10 26.57 -32.00 -5.35
C SER A 10 26.89 -30.55 -4.95
N THR A 11 27.20 -30.37 -3.69
CA THR A 11 27.60 -29.07 -3.14
C THR A 11 28.82 -28.49 -3.88
N ASP A 12 28.72 -27.23 -4.35
CA ASP A 12 29.81 -26.59 -5.08
C ASP A 12 30.89 -26.08 -4.10
N ARG A 13 32.04 -26.77 -4.10
CA ARG A 13 33.17 -26.43 -3.23
C ARG A 13 33.82 -25.11 -3.56
N VAL A 14 33.81 -24.69 -4.83
CA VAL A 14 34.40 -23.42 -5.24
C VAL A 14 33.61 -22.28 -4.61
N PHE A 15 32.27 -22.37 -4.62
CA PHE A 15 31.41 -21.41 -3.96
C PHE A 15 31.68 -21.36 -2.43
N LEU A 16 31.77 -22.50 -1.78
CA LEU A 16 32.01 -22.55 -0.33
C LEU A 16 33.35 -21.91 0.05
N ASN A 17 34.41 -22.22 -0.70
CA ASN A 17 35.75 -21.66 -0.45
C ASN A 17 35.82 -20.16 -0.69
N CYS A 18 34.95 -19.60 -1.55
CA CYS A 18 34.87 -18.15 -1.76
C CYS A 18 34.30 -17.41 -0.55
N LEU A 19 33.33 -17.99 0.15
CA LEU A 19 32.50 -17.23 1.10
C LEU A 19 32.67 -17.62 2.57
N TYR A 20 33.12 -18.86 2.86
CA TYR A 20 33.13 -19.38 4.21
C TYR A 20 34.51 -19.94 4.63
N GLU A 21 34.65 -20.15 5.93
CA GLU A 21 35.72 -20.93 6.51
C GLU A 21 35.22 -22.35 6.82
N PRO A 22 36.09 -23.39 6.82
CA PRO A 22 35.66 -24.80 7.09
C PRO A 22 34.92 -24.98 8.42
N SER A 23 35.25 -24.19 9.42
CA SER A 23 34.66 -24.23 10.77
C SER A 23 33.33 -23.45 10.88
N ASP A 24 32.94 -22.69 9.87
CA ASP A 24 31.70 -21.91 9.91
C ASP A 24 30.47 -22.81 10.00
N LEU A 25 29.63 -22.58 10.99
CA LEU A 25 28.34 -23.26 11.11
C LEU A 25 27.35 -22.57 10.15
N VAL A 26 26.81 -23.31 9.20
CA VAL A 26 25.84 -22.80 8.23
C VAL A 26 24.50 -23.51 8.35
N GLU A 27 23.46 -22.77 8.00
CA GLU A 27 22.09 -23.28 7.86
C GLU A 27 21.87 -23.73 6.42
N ILE A 28 21.47 -24.99 6.22
CA ILE A 28 20.94 -25.51 4.95
C ILE A 28 19.43 -25.63 5.10
N ARG A 29 18.68 -25.10 4.13
CA ARG A 29 17.22 -25.13 4.14
C ARG A 29 16.68 -25.75 2.88
N LEU A 30 15.76 -26.70 3.04
CA LEU A 30 15.06 -27.39 1.95
C LEU A 30 13.62 -26.85 1.86
N LEU A 31 13.24 -26.34 0.69
CA LEU A 31 11.92 -25.77 0.45
C LEU A 31 11.25 -26.42 -0.79
N PRO A 32 9.94 -26.73 -0.76
CA PRO A 32 8.94 -26.30 0.22
C PRO A 32 8.83 -27.16 1.50
N GLY A 33 9.57 -28.26 1.64
CA GLY A 33 9.48 -29.20 2.78
C GLY A 33 9.78 -28.59 4.15
N LYS A 34 10.28 -27.34 4.23
CA LYS A 34 10.61 -26.60 5.46
C LYS A 34 11.61 -27.31 6.39
N ARG A 35 12.45 -28.17 5.85
CA ARG A 35 13.50 -28.89 6.63
C ARG A 35 14.74 -28.01 6.76
N ILE A 36 15.30 -27.94 7.97
CA ILE A 36 16.48 -27.12 8.30
C ILE A 36 17.56 -28.06 8.85
N ILE A 37 18.77 -27.95 8.31
CA ILE A 37 19.97 -28.71 8.73
C ILE A 37 21.04 -27.68 9.07
N PHE A 38 21.73 -27.87 10.18
CA PHE A 38 22.91 -27.09 10.57
C PHE A 38 24.15 -27.96 10.51
N SER A 39 25.16 -27.51 9.77
CA SER A 39 26.43 -28.25 9.60
C SER A 39 27.61 -27.25 9.54
N ALA A 40 28.77 -27.70 9.97
CA ALA A 40 30.00 -27.00 9.63
C ALA A 40 30.27 -27.10 8.12
N VAL A 41 30.80 -26.07 7.51
CA VAL A 41 31.07 -26.02 6.06
C VAL A 41 31.98 -27.15 5.63
N GLY A 42 33.02 -27.50 6.44
CA GLY A 42 33.92 -28.61 6.17
C GLY A 42 33.27 -30.01 6.13
N HIS A 43 32.06 -30.15 6.70
CA HIS A 43 31.27 -31.39 6.73
C HIS A 43 30.07 -31.42 5.79
N LEU A 44 29.87 -30.36 4.96
CA LEU A 44 28.72 -30.31 4.02
C LEU A 44 28.74 -31.44 2.99
N ASN A 45 29.91 -31.97 2.64
CA ASN A 45 30.00 -33.11 1.72
C ASN A 45 29.32 -34.38 2.25
N ASP A 46 29.26 -34.54 3.58
CA ASP A 46 28.61 -35.69 4.22
C ASP A 46 27.09 -35.68 3.97
N LEU A 47 26.55 -34.48 3.64
CA LEU A 47 25.14 -34.28 3.33
C LEU A 47 24.82 -34.34 1.81
N ASP A 48 25.82 -34.42 0.93
CA ASP A 48 25.61 -34.38 -0.52
C ASP A 48 24.60 -35.40 -1.04
N ALA A 49 24.65 -36.61 -0.54
CA ALA A 49 23.73 -37.69 -0.92
C ALA A 49 22.28 -37.37 -0.51
N GLU A 50 22.10 -36.86 0.70
CA GLU A 50 20.80 -36.47 1.24
C GLU A 50 20.21 -35.26 0.49
N LEU A 51 21.01 -34.22 0.27
CA LEU A 51 20.61 -33.02 -0.45
C LEU A 51 20.29 -33.33 -1.92
N SER A 52 21.04 -34.23 -2.56
CA SER A 52 20.81 -34.68 -3.93
C SER A 52 19.49 -35.42 -4.08
N VAL A 53 19.15 -36.27 -3.13
CA VAL A 53 17.87 -37.00 -3.10
C VAL A 53 16.71 -36.02 -2.91
N ALA A 54 16.83 -35.09 -1.98
CA ALA A 54 15.81 -34.06 -1.74
C ALA A 54 15.60 -33.17 -2.98
N ASN A 55 16.71 -32.74 -3.61
CA ASN A 55 16.62 -31.90 -4.81
C ASN A 55 16.05 -32.70 -6.00
N ALA A 56 16.41 -33.95 -6.19
CA ALA A 56 15.79 -34.80 -7.21
C ALA A 56 14.27 -35.00 -6.96
N GLY A 57 13.85 -34.96 -5.69
CA GLY A 57 12.46 -34.99 -5.26
C GLY A 57 11.69 -33.69 -5.48
N GLY A 58 12.35 -32.63 -5.94
CA GLY A 58 11.71 -31.33 -6.25
C GLY A 58 11.93 -30.24 -5.19
N GLU A 59 12.71 -30.50 -4.14
CA GLU A 59 13.05 -29.50 -3.13
C GLU A 59 14.20 -28.60 -3.60
N ASN A 60 14.07 -27.30 -3.36
CA ASN A 60 15.14 -26.32 -3.58
C ASN A 60 16.09 -26.30 -2.39
N VAL A 61 17.39 -26.24 -2.65
CA VAL A 61 18.44 -26.24 -1.63
C VAL A 61 18.97 -24.81 -1.44
N TYR A 62 18.94 -24.33 -0.19
CA TYR A 62 19.44 -23.00 0.19
C TYR A 62 20.50 -23.11 1.27
N ILE A 63 21.41 -22.13 1.32
CA ILE A 63 22.42 -21.95 2.35
C ILE A 63 22.31 -20.58 3.00
N GLY A 64 22.51 -20.48 4.32
CA GLY A 64 22.59 -19.22 5.04
C GLY A 64 23.79 -18.40 4.54
N ALA A 65 23.55 -17.18 4.04
CA ALA A 65 24.59 -16.30 3.47
C ALA A 65 25.69 -15.93 4.47
N ASN A 66 25.35 -15.89 5.76
CA ASN A 66 26.29 -15.64 6.85
C ASN A 66 26.33 -16.80 7.84
N PRO A 67 27.49 -17.09 8.47
CA PRO A 67 27.61 -18.18 9.43
C PRO A 67 26.81 -17.93 10.72
N ARG A 68 26.40 -19.02 11.37
CA ARG A 68 25.63 -19.01 12.61
C ARG A 68 26.55 -19.18 13.83
N SER A 69 26.22 -18.48 14.93
CA SER A 69 26.86 -18.68 16.23
C SER A 69 26.35 -19.91 16.97
N ARG A 70 25.11 -20.33 16.64
CA ARG A 70 24.42 -21.49 17.19
C ARG A 70 23.37 -22.00 16.20
N LYS A 71 22.77 -23.15 16.48
CA LYS A 71 21.67 -23.71 15.67
C LYS A 71 20.41 -22.84 15.82
N GLY A 72 20.25 -21.86 14.94
CA GLY A 72 19.12 -20.93 14.93
C GLY A 72 19.06 -20.14 13.62
N SER A 73 17.89 -19.58 13.31
CA SER A 73 17.58 -18.95 12.03
C SER A 73 17.22 -17.45 12.14
N THR A 74 17.48 -16.84 13.29
CA THR A 74 17.21 -15.42 13.56
C THR A 74 18.48 -14.57 13.43
N SER A 75 18.34 -13.24 13.38
CA SER A 75 19.48 -12.32 13.36
C SER A 75 20.39 -12.47 14.59
N ALA A 76 19.83 -12.80 15.76
CA ALA A 76 20.59 -13.07 16.98
C ALA A 76 21.45 -14.35 16.94
N ASP A 77 21.21 -15.21 15.97
CA ASP A 77 21.93 -16.48 15.79
C ASP A 77 23.04 -16.37 14.74
N VAL A 78 23.22 -15.20 14.10
CA VAL A 78 24.29 -14.95 13.13
C VAL A 78 25.58 -14.58 13.88
N ALA A 79 26.69 -15.25 13.56
CA ALA A 79 27.98 -15.03 14.21
C ALA A 79 28.67 -13.73 13.74
N CYS A 80 28.70 -13.55 12.44
CA CYS A 80 29.29 -12.39 11.75
C CYS A 80 28.80 -12.37 10.30
N ALA A 81 28.99 -11.24 9.62
CA ALA A 81 28.82 -11.14 8.18
C ALA A 81 30.18 -11.27 7.48
N ARG A 82 30.31 -12.26 6.61
CA ARG A 82 31.53 -12.50 5.86
C ARG A 82 31.51 -11.91 4.46
N CYS A 83 30.31 -11.58 3.93
CA CYS A 83 30.15 -11.00 2.62
C CYS A 83 28.96 -10.03 2.59
N VAL A 84 28.95 -9.15 1.59
CA VAL A 84 27.75 -8.49 1.10
C VAL A 84 27.38 -9.11 -0.23
N PHE A 85 26.08 -9.10 -0.58
CA PHE A 85 25.57 -9.82 -1.74
C PHE A 85 24.34 -9.15 -2.35
N VAL A 86 24.04 -9.50 -3.60
CA VAL A 86 22.83 -9.08 -4.29
C VAL A 86 22.19 -10.25 -5.02
N ASP A 87 20.88 -10.17 -5.22
CA ASP A 87 20.08 -11.06 -6.06
C ASP A 87 19.43 -10.22 -7.16
N ILE A 88 19.90 -10.36 -8.38
CA ILE A 88 19.43 -9.62 -9.56
C ILE A 88 18.55 -10.55 -10.37
N ASP A 89 17.26 -10.55 -10.06
CA ASP A 89 16.23 -11.34 -10.72
C ASP A 89 15.79 -10.72 -12.06
N GLN A 90 15.10 -11.52 -12.89
CA GLN A 90 14.51 -11.12 -14.18
C GLN A 90 15.48 -10.44 -15.16
N SER A 91 16.76 -10.77 -15.07
CA SER A 91 17.84 -10.26 -15.93
C SER A 91 18.61 -11.43 -16.52
N THR A 92 19.18 -11.24 -17.74
CA THR A 92 20.19 -12.19 -18.21
C THR A 92 21.46 -12.04 -17.38
N VAL A 93 22.27 -13.08 -17.33
CA VAL A 93 23.54 -13.07 -16.60
C VAL A 93 24.45 -11.94 -17.08
N GLU A 94 24.55 -11.75 -18.38
CA GLU A 94 25.37 -10.73 -19.02
C GLU A 94 24.91 -9.31 -18.64
N ALA A 95 23.59 -9.07 -18.67
CA ALA A 95 23.02 -7.77 -18.30
C ALA A 95 23.20 -7.48 -16.80
N ALA A 96 23.12 -8.50 -15.94
CA ALA A 96 23.37 -8.33 -14.49
C ALA A 96 24.84 -8.04 -14.21
N ILE A 97 25.79 -8.69 -14.89
CA ILE A 97 27.23 -8.41 -14.78
C ILE A 97 27.53 -6.98 -15.28
N GLN A 98 26.93 -6.58 -16.40
CA GLN A 98 27.11 -5.23 -16.93
C GLN A 98 26.60 -4.17 -15.97
N ARG A 99 25.44 -4.41 -15.30
CA ARG A 99 24.89 -3.51 -14.27
C ARG A 99 25.84 -3.32 -13.10
N ILE A 100 26.53 -4.39 -12.65
CA ILE A 100 27.56 -4.31 -11.61
C ILE A 100 28.74 -3.44 -12.05
N ALA A 101 29.19 -3.63 -13.30
CA ALA A 101 30.29 -2.85 -13.87
C ALA A 101 29.91 -1.38 -14.04
N ASP A 102 28.72 -1.09 -14.55
CA ASP A 102 28.21 0.28 -14.76
C ASP A 102 28.03 1.04 -13.43
N ALA A 103 27.75 0.33 -12.33
CA ALA A 103 27.71 0.89 -11.00
C ALA A 103 29.09 1.24 -10.42
N GLY A 104 30.19 0.97 -11.15
CA GLY A 104 31.54 1.24 -10.71
C GLY A 104 32.03 0.36 -9.55
N LEU A 105 31.32 -0.75 -9.28
CA LEU A 105 31.72 -1.68 -8.24
C LEU A 105 32.89 -2.55 -8.65
N GLN A 106 33.69 -2.95 -7.66
CA GLN A 106 34.73 -3.95 -7.83
C GLN A 106 34.13 -5.29 -8.28
N PRO A 107 34.87 -6.11 -9.08
CA PRO A 107 34.38 -7.42 -9.50
C PRO A 107 33.99 -8.30 -8.30
N PRO A 108 32.85 -9.02 -8.32
CA PRO A 108 32.47 -9.89 -7.21
C PRO A 108 33.52 -10.97 -6.91
N THR A 109 33.61 -11.41 -5.65
CA THR A 109 34.40 -12.58 -5.27
C THR A 109 33.82 -13.87 -5.87
N CYS A 110 32.48 -13.95 -5.95
CA CYS A 110 31.80 -15.09 -6.56
C CYS A 110 30.51 -14.62 -7.23
N THR A 111 30.22 -15.16 -8.40
CA THR A 111 28.95 -14.99 -9.11
C THR A 111 28.28 -16.32 -9.41
N VAL A 112 26.98 -16.39 -9.22
CA VAL A 112 26.17 -17.61 -9.36
C VAL A 112 24.97 -17.34 -10.28
N ALA A 113 24.80 -18.12 -11.35
CA ALA A 113 23.55 -18.16 -12.09
C ALA A 113 22.52 -18.91 -11.25
N SER A 114 21.52 -18.21 -10.71
CA SER A 114 20.50 -18.79 -9.84
C SER A 114 19.41 -19.58 -10.58
N GLY A 115 19.46 -19.57 -11.93
CA GLY A 115 18.49 -20.15 -12.83
C GLY A 115 17.41 -19.18 -13.33
N HIS A 116 17.23 -18.02 -12.67
CA HIS A 116 16.32 -16.95 -13.09
C HIS A 116 16.92 -15.54 -12.99
N GLY A 117 18.20 -15.46 -12.63
CA GLY A 117 18.98 -14.24 -12.46
C GLY A 117 20.38 -14.53 -11.99
N LEU A 118 21.02 -13.55 -11.38
CA LEU A 118 22.41 -13.60 -10.90
C LEU A 118 22.48 -13.28 -9.42
N HIS A 119 23.13 -14.15 -8.63
CA HIS A 119 23.62 -13.75 -7.31
C HIS A 119 25.09 -13.31 -7.45
N ALA A 120 25.45 -12.19 -6.86
CA ALA A 120 26.83 -11.72 -6.77
C ALA A 120 27.22 -11.51 -5.32
N TYR A 121 28.43 -11.94 -4.96
CA TYR A 121 28.93 -11.92 -3.60
C TYR A 121 30.30 -11.22 -3.55
N TRP A 122 30.48 -10.31 -2.60
CA TRP A 122 31.77 -9.67 -2.30
C TRP A 122 32.20 -10.09 -0.91
N ARG A 123 33.26 -10.90 -0.81
CA ARG A 123 33.85 -11.34 0.45
C ARG A 123 34.54 -10.17 1.12
N LEU A 124 34.21 -9.91 2.39
CA LEU A 124 34.89 -8.91 3.21
C LEU A 124 36.28 -9.41 3.62
N ALA A 125 37.25 -8.48 3.65
CA ALA A 125 38.62 -8.77 4.10
C ALA A 125 38.59 -9.25 5.55
N GLU A 126 37.85 -8.58 6.42
CA GLU A 126 37.60 -8.98 7.80
C GLU A 126 36.11 -9.25 8.04
N PRO A 127 35.75 -10.31 8.79
CA PRO A 127 34.37 -10.59 9.15
C PRO A 127 33.79 -9.48 10.02
N MET A 128 32.59 -9.00 9.66
CA MET A 128 31.93 -7.91 10.34
C MET A 128 30.97 -8.41 11.42
N THR A 129 31.21 -8.00 12.67
CA THR A 129 30.36 -8.36 13.82
C THR A 129 29.29 -7.33 14.11
N ASP A 130 29.45 -6.08 13.65
CA ASP A 130 28.39 -5.08 13.65
C ASP A 130 27.39 -5.35 12.52
N LEU A 131 26.37 -6.15 12.84
CA LEU A 131 25.33 -6.54 11.88
C LEU A 131 24.38 -5.39 11.55
N GLN A 132 24.33 -4.30 12.32
CA GLN A 132 23.54 -3.11 12.00
C GLN A 132 24.24 -2.30 10.91
N ALA A 133 25.53 -2.03 11.05
CA ALA A 133 26.33 -1.36 10.03
C ALA A 133 26.37 -2.22 8.74
N TRP A 134 26.48 -3.55 8.86
CA TRP A 134 26.39 -4.44 7.71
C TRP A 134 25.03 -4.32 7.01
N THR A 135 23.91 -4.31 7.75
CA THR A 135 22.57 -4.17 7.17
C THR A 135 22.38 -2.85 6.43
N ALA A 136 22.96 -1.75 6.94
CA ALA A 136 22.95 -0.45 6.28
C ALA A 136 23.72 -0.49 4.94
N ALA A 137 24.92 -1.08 4.93
CA ALA A 137 25.73 -1.29 3.74
C ALA A 137 25.04 -2.22 2.72
N GLN A 138 24.43 -3.29 3.18
CA GLN A 138 23.67 -4.23 2.36
C GLN A 138 22.49 -3.53 1.66
N LYS A 139 21.71 -2.73 2.39
CA LYS A 139 20.62 -1.92 1.82
C LYS A 139 21.11 -0.89 0.81
N HIS A 140 22.28 -0.29 1.01
CA HIS A 140 22.89 0.63 0.05
C HIS A 140 23.23 -0.10 -1.25
N LEU A 141 23.92 -1.25 -1.16
CA LEU A 141 24.30 -2.06 -2.32
C LEU A 141 23.08 -2.54 -3.12
N ILE A 142 22.03 -2.97 -2.43
CA ILE A 142 20.75 -3.37 -3.02
C ILE A 142 20.11 -2.21 -3.82
N ARG A 143 20.10 -1.01 -3.25
CA ARG A 143 19.58 0.18 -3.94
C ARG A 143 20.43 0.57 -5.14
N LEU A 144 21.75 0.57 -4.99
CA LEU A 144 22.70 0.91 -6.05
C LEU A 144 22.52 0.02 -7.28
N LEU A 145 22.30 -1.27 -7.05
CA LEU A 145 22.13 -2.25 -8.12
C LEU A 145 20.66 -2.54 -8.49
N ALA A 146 19.71 -1.84 -7.89
CA ALA A 146 18.27 -2.08 -8.07
C ALA A 146 17.92 -3.60 -8.01
N SER A 147 18.49 -4.30 -7.00
CA SER A 147 18.33 -5.73 -6.79
C SER A 147 17.17 -6.04 -5.82
N ASP A 148 16.92 -7.32 -5.50
CA ASP A 148 15.85 -7.72 -4.59
C ASP A 148 15.94 -7.00 -3.24
N GLN A 149 14.90 -6.23 -2.92
CA GLN A 149 14.81 -5.40 -1.71
C GLN A 149 14.74 -6.24 -0.43
N ALA A 150 14.31 -7.50 -0.53
CA ALA A 150 14.05 -8.35 0.63
C ALA A 150 15.32 -8.97 1.25
N ILE A 151 16.49 -8.93 0.56
CA ILE A 151 17.69 -9.68 0.97
C ILE A 151 18.66 -8.88 1.86
N HIS A 152 18.17 -8.05 2.76
CA HIS A 152 18.98 -7.18 3.61
C HIS A 152 19.16 -7.65 5.06
N ASP A 153 18.59 -8.77 5.44
CA ASP A 153 18.62 -9.31 6.78
C ASP A 153 19.81 -10.27 6.99
N PRO A 154 20.51 -10.23 8.15
CA PRO A 154 21.69 -11.06 8.41
C PRO A 154 21.47 -12.57 8.28
N PRO A 155 20.32 -13.17 8.68
CA PRO A 155 20.09 -14.60 8.58
C PRO A 155 19.64 -15.08 7.18
N ARG A 156 19.69 -14.24 6.18
CA ARG A 156 19.25 -14.55 4.80
C ARG A 156 19.82 -15.85 4.29
N ILE A 157 18.97 -16.63 3.61
CA ILE A 157 19.36 -17.82 2.86
C ILE A 157 19.39 -17.52 1.37
N MET A 158 20.39 -18.05 0.68
CA MET A 158 20.58 -17.91 -0.76
C MET A 158 20.65 -19.31 -1.40
N ARG A 159 20.36 -19.45 -2.70
CA ARG A 159 20.43 -20.75 -3.36
C ARG A 159 21.83 -21.31 -3.33
N LEU A 160 21.94 -22.58 -2.96
CA LEU A 160 23.21 -23.29 -2.97
C LEU A 160 23.53 -23.77 -4.40
N PRO A 161 24.66 -23.35 -5.01
CA PRO A 161 25.08 -23.84 -6.31
C PRO A 161 25.37 -25.35 -6.29
N GLY A 162 25.24 -25.98 -7.46
CA GLY A 162 25.38 -27.42 -7.63
C GLY A 162 24.06 -28.17 -7.63
N PHE A 163 22.94 -27.49 -7.36
CA PHE A 163 21.60 -28.08 -7.32
C PHE A 163 20.67 -27.44 -8.37
N VAL A 164 19.56 -28.13 -8.68
CA VAL A 164 18.54 -27.63 -9.62
C VAL A 164 17.60 -26.69 -8.88
N ASN A 165 17.36 -25.51 -9.46
CA ASN A 165 16.28 -24.62 -9.08
C ASN A 165 14.98 -25.09 -9.73
N HIS A 166 14.01 -25.52 -8.92
CA HIS A 166 12.73 -26.06 -9.37
C HIS A 166 11.65 -25.00 -9.64
N LYS A 167 11.96 -23.71 -9.49
CA LYS A 167 11.05 -22.64 -9.94
C LYS A 167 10.88 -22.76 -11.47
N PRO A 168 9.66 -22.78 -12.01
CA PRO A 168 9.44 -22.91 -13.45
C PRO A 168 9.94 -21.69 -14.26
N PRO A 169 10.62 -21.92 -15.39
CA PRO A 169 11.18 -23.20 -15.88
C PRO A 169 12.37 -23.67 -15.05
N ALA A 170 12.43 -24.96 -14.69
CA ALA A 170 13.53 -25.49 -13.87
C ALA A 170 14.89 -25.31 -14.54
N ALA A 171 15.90 -24.84 -13.79
CA ALA A 171 17.23 -24.54 -14.28
C ALA A 171 18.32 -24.91 -13.27
N ALA A 172 19.53 -25.15 -13.73
CA ALA A 172 20.66 -25.42 -12.86
C ALA A 172 21.12 -24.14 -12.15
N CYS A 173 21.43 -24.23 -10.87
CA CYS A 173 22.12 -23.18 -10.11
C CYS A 173 23.63 -23.48 -10.15
N THR A 174 24.42 -22.61 -10.80
CA THR A 174 25.83 -22.88 -11.08
C THR A 174 26.71 -21.66 -10.81
N VAL A 175 27.94 -21.88 -10.33
CA VAL A 175 28.96 -20.83 -10.24
C VAL A 175 29.40 -20.44 -11.66
N ILE A 176 29.52 -19.14 -11.91
CA ILE A 176 29.94 -18.57 -13.20
C ILE A 176 31.38 -18.07 -13.11
N ASP A 177 31.67 -17.29 -12.07
CA ASP A 177 33.02 -16.75 -11.78
C ASP A 177 33.29 -16.88 -10.28
N ALA A 178 34.53 -17.18 -9.93
CA ALA A 178 34.97 -17.37 -8.55
C ALA A 178 36.46 -17.04 -8.43
N ALA A 179 36.77 -16.09 -7.57
CA ALA A 179 38.13 -15.63 -7.27
C ALA A 179 38.26 -15.44 -5.74
N PRO A 180 38.56 -16.50 -4.97
CA PRO A 180 38.62 -16.47 -3.49
C PRO A 180 39.62 -15.46 -2.91
N GLU A 181 40.60 -15.05 -3.70
CA GLU A 181 41.59 -14.04 -3.38
C GLU A 181 41.01 -12.61 -3.40
N ARG A 182 39.89 -12.38 -4.07
CA ARG A 182 39.21 -11.07 -4.08
C ARG A 182 38.53 -10.87 -2.73
N ARG A 183 39.10 -10.03 -1.91
CA ARG A 183 38.57 -9.60 -0.60
C ARG A 183 38.55 -8.10 -0.52
N TYR A 184 37.52 -7.54 0.07
CA TYR A 184 37.25 -6.11 0.03
C TYR A 184 37.03 -5.52 1.42
N GLU A 185 37.57 -4.33 1.63
CA GLU A 185 37.10 -3.49 2.71
C GLU A 185 35.71 -2.97 2.38
N LEU A 186 34.82 -2.86 3.38
CA LEU A 186 33.43 -2.44 3.15
C LEU A 186 33.37 -1.07 2.45
N GLY A 187 34.26 -0.14 2.79
CA GLY A 187 34.36 1.18 2.16
C GLY A 187 34.73 1.20 0.67
N GLN A 188 35.27 0.09 0.13
CA GLN A 188 35.55 -0.05 -1.29
C GLN A 188 34.31 -0.45 -2.11
N LEU A 189 33.29 -1.01 -1.43
CA LEU A 189 32.04 -1.47 -2.04
C LEU A 189 30.91 -0.48 -1.81
N VAL A 190 30.98 0.27 -0.72
CA VAL A 190 29.97 1.24 -0.31
C VAL A 190 30.72 2.48 0.17
N PRO A 191 30.66 3.62 -0.54
CA PRO A 191 31.27 4.86 -0.09
C PRO A 191 30.59 5.33 1.20
N ILE A 192 31.22 5.07 2.34
CA ILE A 192 30.64 5.36 3.66
C ILE A 192 30.73 6.85 4.02
N ASP A 193 31.51 7.65 3.29
CA ASP A 193 32.00 8.94 3.79
C ASP A 193 31.26 10.20 3.30
N ASN A 194 30.52 10.16 2.20
CA ASN A 194 29.85 11.38 1.70
C ASN A 194 28.46 11.60 2.32
N ASP A 195 27.68 10.55 2.54
CA ASP A 195 26.31 10.66 3.11
C ASP A 195 26.36 11.01 4.61
N SER A 196 27.32 10.46 5.36
CA SER A 196 27.47 10.75 6.80
C SER A 196 27.97 12.16 7.07
N ARG A 197 28.81 12.71 6.18
CA ARG A 197 29.29 14.10 6.30
C ARG A 197 28.17 15.09 5.98
N GLN A 198 27.44 14.88 4.92
CA GLN A 198 26.26 15.69 4.56
C GLN A 198 25.17 15.61 5.62
N ALA A 199 24.90 14.42 6.18
CA ALA A 199 23.94 14.26 7.27
C ALA A 199 24.38 15.00 8.53
N ALA A 200 25.67 14.93 8.91
CA ALA A 200 26.22 15.66 10.06
C ALA A 200 26.10 17.18 9.90
N GLU A 201 26.46 17.70 8.73
CA GLU A 201 26.38 19.13 8.41
C GLU A 201 24.93 19.62 8.38
N LEU A 202 24.00 18.82 7.85
CA LEU A 202 22.58 19.11 7.81
C LEU A 202 21.97 19.22 9.23
N TRP A 203 22.28 18.25 10.09
CA TRP A 203 21.77 18.24 11.46
C TRP A 203 22.40 19.33 12.31
N LEU A 204 23.71 19.62 12.13
CA LEU A 204 24.38 20.75 12.76
C LEU A 204 23.74 22.08 12.38
N GLY A 205 23.49 22.31 11.09
CA GLY A 205 22.84 23.53 10.61
C GLY A 205 21.43 23.72 11.19
N ARG A 206 20.69 22.62 11.39
CA ARG A 206 19.37 22.64 12.04
C ARG A 206 19.45 22.95 13.53
N ALA A 207 20.41 22.35 14.22
CA ALA A 207 20.62 22.60 15.63
C ALA A 207 20.98 24.07 15.89
N LEU A 208 21.85 24.66 15.07
CA LEU A 208 22.24 26.06 15.17
C LEU A 208 21.07 27.02 14.98
N ARG A 209 20.17 26.73 14.03
CA ARG A 209 18.93 27.51 13.84
C ARG A 209 17.91 27.36 14.97
N ARG A 210 17.90 26.20 15.64
CA ARG A 210 16.99 25.89 16.75
C ARG A 210 17.47 26.45 18.09
N ALA A 211 18.76 26.67 18.23
CA ALA A 211 19.39 27.10 19.47
C ALA A 211 18.99 28.54 19.80
N SER A 212 18.52 28.76 21.03
CA SER A 212 18.23 30.07 21.62
C SER A 212 18.69 30.12 23.06
N ARG A 213 18.79 31.31 23.65
CA ARG A 213 19.11 31.46 25.08
C ARG A 213 18.08 30.70 25.92
N GLY A 214 18.47 29.61 26.58
CA GLY A 214 17.62 28.79 27.44
C GLY A 214 17.31 27.39 26.93
N ASN A 215 17.53 27.04 25.64
CA ASN A 215 17.24 25.70 25.10
C ASN A 215 18.48 24.98 24.49
N ARG A 216 19.69 25.48 24.72
CA ARG A 216 20.92 25.00 24.06
C ARG A 216 21.26 23.56 24.40
N ASN A 217 21.12 23.18 25.68
CA ASN A 217 21.32 21.80 26.15
C ASN A 217 20.31 20.83 25.54
N ASP A 218 19.02 21.21 25.49
CA ASP A 218 17.97 20.43 24.90
C ASP A 218 18.19 20.26 23.39
N THR A 219 18.66 21.31 22.73
CA THR A 219 19.01 21.29 21.31
C THR A 219 20.24 20.43 21.04
N GLY A 220 21.28 20.50 21.90
CA GLY A 220 22.44 19.61 21.82
C GLY A 220 22.03 18.14 22.01
N PHE A 221 21.19 17.86 22.99
CA PHE A 221 20.64 16.52 23.21
C PHE A 221 19.81 16.02 21.99
N TRP A 222 18.97 16.89 21.45
CA TRP A 222 18.23 16.59 20.23
C TRP A 222 19.16 16.31 19.05
N LEU A 223 20.21 17.12 18.84
CA LEU A 223 21.21 16.93 17.78
C LEU A 223 21.90 15.57 17.92
N ALA A 224 22.36 15.21 19.12
CA ALA A 224 22.98 13.92 19.39
C ALA A 224 22.06 12.74 19.07
N CYS A 225 20.76 12.86 19.41
CA CYS A 225 19.75 11.87 19.03
C CYS A 225 19.62 11.74 17.51
N GLN A 226 19.53 12.85 16.77
CA GLN A 226 19.40 12.80 15.31
C GLN A 226 20.61 12.18 14.63
N LEU A 227 21.82 12.50 15.10
CA LEU A 227 23.06 11.92 14.56
C LEU A 227 23.11 10.40 14.79
N ARG A 228 22.78 9.94 16.01
CA ARG A 228 22.70 8.51 16.32
C ARG A 228 21.62 7.81 15.46
N ASP A 229 20.42 8.39 15.40
CA ASP A 229 19.25 7.82 14.73
C ASP A 229 19.43 7.82 13.20
N SER A 230 20.29 8.70 12.67
CA SER A 230 20.75 8.70 11.28
C SER A 230 21.91 7.73 11.01
N GLY A 231 22.32 6.93 12.00
CA GLY A 231 23.34 5.90 11.83
C GLY A 231 24.78 6.40 11.84
N LEU A 232 25.03 7.66 12.26
CA LEU A 232 26.39 8.14 12.45
C LEU A 232 27.05 7.46 13.65
N ASP A 233 28.34 7.17 13.56
CA ASP A 233 29.10 6.63 14.68
C ASP A 233 29.29 7.68 15.80
N GLN A 234 29.61 7.21 17.01
CA GLN A 234 29.78 8.08 18.18
C GLN A 234 30.89 9.11 17.99
N ARG A 235 32.00 8.75 17.34
CA ARG A 235 33.12 9.64 17.10
C ARG A 235 32.71 10.82 16.22
N ARG A 236 31.98 10.55 15.15
CA ARG A 236 31.50 11.59 14.24
C ARG A 236 30.48 12.51 14.92
N ALA A 237 29.58 11.94 15.73
CA ALA A 237 28.66 12.72 16.54
C ALA A 237 29.38 13.61 17.56
N GLU A 238 30.47 13.13 18.19
CA GLU A 238 31.30 13.92 19.09
C GLU A 238 31.98 15.10 18.37
N GLU A 239 32.48 14.89 17.14
CA GLU A 239 33.04 15.96 16.30
C GLU A 239 31.96 17.01 15.99
N THR A 240 30.77 16.58 15.52
CA THR A 240 29.68 17.48 15.17
C THR A 240 29.15 18.27 16.38
N LEU A 241 29.06 17.66 17.55
CA LEU A 241 28.62 18.37 18.75
C LEU A 241 29.68 19.34 19.30
N ARG A 242 30.97 19.08 19.09
CA ARG A 242 32.01 20.09 19.37
C ARG A 242 31.83 21.31 18.47
N ASP A 243 31.59 21.10 17.19
CA ASP A 243 31.33 22.19 16.24
C ASP A 243 30.07 22.97 16.61
N TYR A 244 29.02 22.29 17.07
CA TYR A 244 27.84 22.92 17.64
C TYR A 244 28.17 23.80 18.85
N ALA A 245 28.91 23.27 19.84
CA ALA A 245 29.28 24.02 21.02
C ALA A 245 30.16 25.25 20.69
N ARG A 246 31.11 25.12 19.76
CA ARG A 246 31.97 26.22 19.28
C ARG A 246 31.21 27.30 18.51
N SER A 247 30.14 26.93 17.84
CA SER A 247 29.31 27.86 17.05
C SER A 247 28.31 28.65 17.89
N LEU A 248 28.19 28.32 19.18
CA LEU A 248 27.31 29.02 20.11
C LEU A 248 28.15 30.04 20.94
N ASP A 249 27.76 31.32 20.86
CA ASP A 249 28.29 32.37 21.75
C ASP A 249 27.71 32.17 23.17
N SER A 250 28.19 31.15 23.93
CA SER A 250 27.49 30.77 25.14
C SER A 250 28.27 29.90 26.11
N ASP A 251 27.71 29.69 27.30
CA ASP A 251 28.21 28.83 28.37
C ASP A 251 28.05 27.32 28.10
N TYR A 252 27.54 26.89 26.93
CA TYR A 252 27.47 25.47 26.56
C TYR A 252 28.83 24.96 26.12
N THR A 253 29.45 24.15 26.99
CA THR A 253 30.87 23.75 26.86
C THR A 253 31.01 22.49 25.99
N GLU A 254 32.21 22.31 25.39
CA GLU A 254 32.53 21.05 24.68
C GLU A 254 32.44 19.82 25.62
N GLY A 255 32.73 20.00 26.92
CA GLY A 255 32.58 18.93 27.91
C GLY A 255 31.15 18.45 28.06
N GLU A 256 30.18 19.37 28.11
CA GLU A 256 28.74 19.07 28.15
C GLU A 256 28.25 18.42 26.85
N ALA A 257 28.75 18.91 25.71
CA ALA A 257 28.45 18.34 24.39
C ALA A 257 28.89 16.87 24.32
N LEU A 258 30.12 16.56 24.74
CA LEU A 258 30.62 15.18 24.76
C LEU A 258 29.88 14.28 25.76
N ALA A 259 29.52 14.80 26.94
CA ALA A 259 28.74 14.07 27.92
C ALA A 259 27.35 13.73 27.35
N THR A 260 26.77 14.64 26.60
CA THR A 260 25.48 14.45 25.90
C THR A 260 25.56 13.32 24.88
N VAL A 261 26.56 13.30 24.00
CA VAL A 261 26.76 12.22 23.03
C VAL A 261 26.90 10.88 23.72
N ARG A 262 27.79 10.79 24.74
CA ARG A 262 27.98 9.54 25.49
C ARG A 262 26.71 9.03 26.16
N SER A 263 25.84 9.92 26.63
CA SER A 263 24.54 9.57 27.21
C SER A 263 23.57 9.03 26.19
N VAL A 264 23.50 9.67 25.01
CA VAL A 264 22.58 9.32 23.93
C VAL A 264 22.97 7.99 23.28
N TYR A 265 24.25 7.76 23.03
CA TYR A 265 24.75 6.54 22.37
C TYR A 265 24.73 5.28 23.25
N LYS A 266 24.45 5.41 24.55
CA LYS A 266 24.11 4.24 25.40
C LYS A 266 22.76 3.64 25.12
N ARG A 267 21.89 4.32 24.37
CA ARG A 267 20.55 3.85 24.02
C ARG A 267 20.52 3.39 22.57
N PRO A 268 19.71 2.37 22.22
CA PRO A 268 19.59 1.93 20.83
C PRO A 268 19.07 3.08 19.95
N ALA A 269 19.52 3.08 18.69
CA ALA A 269 19.03 4.01 17.68
C ALA A 269 17.52 3.82 17.46
N ARG A 270 16.83 4.91 17.19
CA ARG A 270 15.42 4.95 16.76
C ARG A 270 15.37 5.36 15.30
N GLU A 271 14.19 5.34 14.69
CA GLU A 271 14.02 5.98 13.39
C GLU A 271 14.35 7.47 13.52
N PRO A 272 15.21 8.04 12.63
CA PRO A 272 15.50 9.46 12.64
C PRO A 272 14.19 10.23 12.41
N ALA A 273 14.06 11.39 13.06
CA ALA A 273 12.95 12.29 12.77
C ALA A 273 12.93 12.53 11.25
N ALA A 274 11.78 12.27 10.62
CA ALA A 274 11.63 12.39 9.18
C ALA A 274 12.28 13.71 8.73
N ILE A 275 13.17 13.63 7.74
CA ILE A 275 13.76 14.80 7.09
C ILE A 275 12.67 15.40 6.22
N GLY A 276 11.63 15.93 6.87
CA GLY A 276 10.73 16.85 6.23
C GLY A 276 11.55 18.07 5.84
N LEU A 277 11.82 18.25 4.56
CA LEU A 277 12.30 19.50 4.01
C LEU A 277 11.22 20.56 4.27
N GLN A 278 11.16 21.09 5.50
CA GLN A 278 10.48 22.34 5.75
C GLN A 278 11.39 23.44 5.19
N PHE A 279 11.15 23.80 3.94
CA PHE A 279 11.70 25.01 3.37
C PHE A 279 11.01 26.18 4.05
N GLU A 280 11.71 26.91 4.89
CA GLU A 280 11.25 28.21 5.33
C GLU A 280 11.20 29.14 4.10
N ALA A 281 10.07 29.79 3.90
CA ALA A 281 9.78 30.69 2.76
C ALA A 281 10.66 31.96 2.69
N SER A 282 11.75 32.03 3.46
CA SER A 282 12.61 33.19 3.61
C SER A 282 13.99 33.08 2.95
N ASP A 283 14.35 31.95 2.35
CA ASP A 283 15.58 31.86 1.55
C ASP A 283 15.28 32.22 0.10
N PRO A 284 15.77 33.38 -0.42
CA PRO A 284 15.48 33.81 -1.80
C PRO A 284 16.10 32.88 -2.86
N ARG A 285 16.88 31.88 -2.46
CA ARG A 285 17.42 30.84 -3.33
C ARG A 285 16.54 29.59 -3.39
N VAL A 286 15.57 29.48 -2.52
CA VAL A 286 14.53 28.43 -2.58
C VAL A 286 13.36 29.01 -3.35
N ILE A 287 13.30 28.72 -4.64
CA ILE A 287 12.11 29.00 -5.43
C ILE A 287 11.01 28.10 -4.84
N PRO A 288 9.94 28.67 -4.24
CA PRO A 288 8.80 27.87 -3.88
C PRO A 288 8.37 27.16 -5.16
N LEU A 289 8.38 25.82 -5.17
CA LEU A 289 7.64 25.07 -6.17
C LEU A 289 6.28 25.74 -6.20
N ILE A 290 5.92 26.34 -7.33
CA ILE A 290 4.63 27.02 -7.49
C ILE A 290 3.62 25.92 -7.15
N GLU A 291 3.05 25.99 -5.94
CA GLU A 291 1.83 25.28 -5.66
C GLU A 291 0.86 25.80 -6.71
N GLN A 292 0.67 25.00 -7.73
CA GLN A 292 -0.32 25.32 -8.74
C GLN A 292 -1.63 25.39 -7.96
N ALA A 293 -2.20 26.57 -7.82
CA ALA A 293 -3.44 26.77 -7.10
C ALA A 293 -4.46 25.79 -7.72
N LEU A 294 -4.81 24.75 -6.97
CA LEU A 294 -5.77 23.76 -7.44
C LEU A 294 -7.15 24.44 -7.49
N PRO A 295 -7.95 24.20 -8.53
CA PRO A 295 -9.27 24.78 -8.63
C PRO A 295 -10.16 24.31 -7.49
N ASP A 296 -11.09 25.15 -7.04
CA ASP A 296 -12.14 24.68 -6.13
C ASP A 296 -13.08 23.74 -6.89
N LEU A 297 -13.42 22.62 -6.26
CA LEU A 297 -14.44 21.69 -6.79
C LEU A 297 -15.81 22.18 -6.34
N THR A 298 -16.60 22.63 -7.29
CA THR A 298 -17.98 23.08 -7.03
C THR A 298 -18.94 21.88 -6.96
N PRO A 299 -20.03 21.98 -6.18
CA PRO A 299 -21.02 20.92 -6.06
C PRO A 299 -22.08 20.94 -7.18
N ASP A 300 -21.82 21.61 -8.29
CA ASP A 300 -22.82 21.86 -9.35
C ASP A 300 -23.32 20.59 -10.04
N ALA A 301 -22.56 19.50 -9.96
CA ALA A 301 -22.99 18.20 -10.43
C ALA A 301 -24.05 17.55 -9.51
N LEU A 302 -24.12 17.95 -8.24
CA LEU A 302 -25.04 17.37 -7.26
C LEU A 302 -26.50 17.84 -7.48
N PRO A 303 -27.50 17.00 -7.16
CA PRO A 303 -28.88 17.44 -7.03
C PRO A 303 -28.98 18.60 -6.02
N LEU A 304 -29.95 19.49 -6.21
CA LEU A 304 -30.07 20.74 -5.43
C LEU A 304 -30.03 20.50 -3.90
N TRP A 305 -30.77 19.50 -3.40
CA TRP A 305 -30.81 19.16 -1.98
C TRP A 305 -29.44 18.73 -1.41
N ALA A 306 -28.62 18.06 -2.22
CA ALA A 306 -27.27 17.63 -1.84
C ALA A 306 -26.28 18.79 -1.97
N LYS A 307 -26.41 19.60 -3.02
CA LYS A 307 -25.64 20.83 -3.23
C LYS A 307 -25.81 21.79 -2.06
N ASP A 308 -27.04 22.13 -1.69
CA ASP A 308 -27.33 23.03 -0.58
C ASP A 308 -26.72 22.51 0.73
N HIS A 309 -26.88 21.22 0.99
CA HIS A 309 -26.28 20.59 2.17
C HIS A 309 -24.74 20.65 2.13
N ALA A 310 -24.09 20.41 0.98
CA ALA A 310 -22.64 20.47 0.87
C ALA A 310 -22.12 21.88 1.17
N VAL A 311 -22.76 22.90 0.61
CA VAL A 311 -22.38 24.32 0.81
C VAL A 311 -22.54 24.71 2.26
N GLU A 312 -23.74 24.56 2.83
CA GLU A 312 -24.00 24.95 4.22
C GLU A 312 -23.15 24.19 5.24
N LEU A 313 -22.94 22.87 5.02
CA LEU A 313 -22.09 22.06 5.90
C LEU A 313 -20.63 22.51 5.84
N SER A 314 -20.12 22.80 4.65
CA SER A 314 -18.74 23.26 4.45
C SER A 314 -18.51 24.61 5.12
N GLU A 315 -19.45 25.54 4.99
CA GLU A 315 -19.41 26.84 5.64
C GLU A 315 -19.55 26.73 7.17
N ALA A 316 -20.53 25.97 7.66
CA ALA A 316 -20.73 25.77 9.10
C ALA A 316 -19.57 25.07 9.80
N LYS A 317 -18.78 24.25 9.09
CA LYS A 317 -17.62 23.55 9.65
C LYS A 317 -16.29 24.17 9.29
N GLU A 318 -16.28 25.17 8.40
CA GLU A 318 -15.06 25.80 7.90
C GLU A 318 -14.09 24.77 7.30
N VAL A 319 -14.63 23.87 6.45
CA VAL A 319 -13.89 22.83 5.72
C VAL A 319 -14.08 23.07 4.21
N PRO A 320 -13.09 22.79 3.35
CA PRO A 320 -13.24 22.98 1.92
C PRO A 320 -14.44 22.21 1.33
N LEU A 321 -15.16 22.86 0.42
CA LEU A 321 -16.40 22.35 -0.20
C LEU A 321 -16.22 21.02 -0.93
N ALA A 322 -15.07 20.83 -1.57
CA ALA A 322 -14.71 19.58 -2.25
C ALA A 322 -14.85 18.33 -1.36
N VAL A 323 -14.64 18.48 -0.04
CA VAL A 323 -14.72 17.36 0.92
C VAL A 323 -16.16 16.89 1.06
N ALA A 324 -17.09 17.80 1.34
CA ALA A 324 -18.51 17.45 1.44
C ALA A 324 -19.03 16.87 0.12
N THR A 325 -18.69 17.49 -1.01
CA THR A 325 -19.13 17.10 -2.35
C THR A 325 -18.73 15.65 -2.68
N LEU A 326 -17.45 15.30 -2.50
CA LEU A 326 -16.95 13.97 -2.81
C LEU A 326 -17.51 12.88 -1.85
N LEU A 327 -17.57 13.18 -0.55
CA LEU A 327 -18.15 12.26 0.42
C LEU A 327 -19.63 12.01 0.18
N GLN A 328 -20.40 13.06 -0.20
CA GLN A 328 -21.81 12.90 -0.57
C GLN A 328 -21.99 12.06 -1.82
N LEU A 329 -21.19 12.27 -2.88
CA LEU A 329 -21.23 11.46 -4.09
C LEU A 329 -21.03 9.96 -3.76
N ALA A 330 -20.03 9.62 -2.94
CA ALA A 330 -19.80 8.23 -2.55
C ALA A 330 -20.93 7.67 -1.67
N THR A 331 -21.50 8.50 -0.78
CA THR A 331 -22.63 8.12 0.09
C THR A 331 -23.88 7.86 -0.75
N MET A 332 -24.22 8.75 -1.70
CA MET A 332 -25.33 8.59 -2.62
C MET A 332 -25.15 7.33 -3.51
N ALA A 333 -23.93 7.14 -4.02
CA ALA A 333 -23.57 5.96 -4.81
C ALA A 333 -23.82 4.66 -4.04
N ALA A 334 -23.36 4.60 -2.79
CA ALA A 334 -23.55 3.43 -1.93
C ALA A 334 -25.03 3.07 -1.72
N CYS A 335 -25.91 4.08 -1.66
CA CYS A 335 -27.34 3.87 -1.53
C CYS A 335 -27.93 3.07 -2.69
N ILE A 336 -27.47 3.29 -3.92
CA ILE A 336 -28.15 2.86 -5.15
C ILE A 336 -27.32 1.98 -6.08
N GLN A 337 -26.02 1.79 -5.81
CA GLN A 337 -25.10 1.06 -6.70
C GLN A 337 -25.55 -0.36 -7.05
N ARG A 338 -26.37 -0.99 -6.18
CA ARG A 338 -26.93 -2.31 -6.44
C ARG A 338 -28.08 -2.26 -7.43
N ALA A 339 -28.91 -1.23 -7.35
CA ALA A 339 -30.18 -1.13 -8.08
C ALA A 339 -30.02 -0.58 -9.50
N PHE A 340 -29.00 0.19 -9.79
CA PHE A 340 -28.85 0.89 -11.06
C PHE A 340 -27.47 0.72 -11.69
N ILE A 341 -27.45 0.78 -13.04
CA ILE A 341 -26.25 0.91 -13.87
C ILE A 341 -26.50 1.95 -14.97
N VAL A 342 -25.45 2.60 -15.46
CA VAL A 342 -25.55 3.46 -16.65
C VAL A 342 -25.17 2.67 -17.88
N GLN A 343 -26.09 2.55 -18.85
CA GLN A 343 -25.81 1.99 -20.16
C GLN A 343 -25.27 3.09 -21.06
N VAL A 344 -23.96 3.12 -21.26
CA VAL A 344 -23.28 4.17 -22.05
C VAL A 344 -23.35 3.84 -23.54
N GLU A 345 -23.03 2.60 -23.90
CA GLU A 345 -23.11 2.06 -25.25
C GLU A 345 -23.73 0.64 -25.19
N PRO A 346 -24.23 0.06 -26.28
CA PRO A 346 -24.88 -1.26 -26.25
C PRO A 346 -24.04 -2.37 -25.62
N SER A 347 -22.70 -2.28 -25.72
CA SER A 347 -21.74 -3.23 -25.15
C SER A 347 -21.00 -2.71 -23.91
N TYR A 348 -21.31 -1.48 -23.44
CA TYR A 348 -20.58 -0.84 -22.37
C TYR A 348 -21.52 -0.21 -21.35
N ALA A 349 -21.45 -0.71 -20.12
CA ALA A 349 -22.22 -0.19 -19.00
C ALA A 349 -21.31 0.03 -17.77
N GLU A 350 -21.65 1.04 -16.96
CA GLU A 350 -20.95 1.38 -15.73
C GLU A 350 -21.82 1.14 -14.49
N ASN A 351 -21.24 0.46 -13.47
CA ASN A 351 -21.84 0.39 -12.15
C ASN A 351 -21.70 1.72 -11.43
N LEU A 352 -22.62 2.03 -10.50
CA LEU A 352 -22.62 3.32 -9.80
C LEU A 352 -21.67 3.40 -8.60
N SER A 353 -20.72 2.47 -8.45
CA SER A 353 -19.73 2.51 -7.36
C SER A 353 -18.79 3.69 -7.51
N ILE A 354 -18.60 4.49 -6.46
CA ILE A 354 -17.69 5.64 -6.42
C ILE A 354 -16.70 5.49 -5.27
N TYR A 355 -15.41 5.67 -5.57
CA TYR A 355 -14.32 5.72 -4.60
C TYR A 355 -13.87 7.19 -4.45
N ALA A 356 -14.18 7.82 -3.34
CA ALA A 356 -13.87 9.22 -3.07
C ALA A 356 -12.83 9.35 -1.95
N ALA A 357 -11.78 10.13 -2.20
CA ALA A 357 -10.69 10.35 -1.26
C ALA A 357 -10.20 11.81 -1.26
N PRO A 358 -10.99 12.75 -0.69
CA PRO A 358 -10.48 14.09 -0.40
C PRO A 358 -9.41 14.00 0.69
N ALA A 359 -8.17 14.40 0.36
CA ALA A 359 -7.04 14.34 1.26
C ALA A 359 -6.85 15.66 2.00
N LEU A 360 -6.78 15.59 3.33
CA LEU A 360 -6.60 16.75 4.23
C LEU A 360 -5.62 16.40 5.34
N ASP A 361 -4.88 17.40 5.81
CA ASP A 361 -3.98 17.26 6.94
C ASP A 361 -4.71 17.02 8.28
N SER A 362 -3.94 16.69 9.30
CA SER A 362 -4.48 16.63 10.67
C SER A 362 -4.91 18.02 11.12
N GLY A 363 -6.00 18.09 11.89
CA GLY A 363 -6.57 19.38 12.35
C GLY A 363 -7.51 20.05 11.37
N GLU A 364 -7.80 19.48 10.21
CA GLU A 364 -8.69 19.99 9.16
C GLU A 364 -10.19 19.72 9.41
N ARG A 365 -10.57 19.33 10.63
CA ARG A 365 -11.96 19.05 11.05
C ARG A 365 -12.64 17.97 10.19
N LYS A 366 -11.89 16.97 9.71
CA LYS A 366 -12.39 15.86 8.87
C LYS A 366 -13.61 15.17 9.47
N THR A 367 -13.54 14.77 10.72
CA THR A 367 -14.63 14.12 11.46
C THR A 367 -15.90 14.99 11.52
N ALA A 368 -15.74 16.32 11.61
CA ALA A 368 -16.86 17.25 11.71
C ALA A 368 -17.67 17.38 10.41
N ILE A 369 -17.09 17.01 9.27
CA ILE A 369 -17.78 16.99 7.97
C ILE A 369 -18.18 15.58 7.55
N HIS A 370 -17.31 14.58 7.81
CA HIS A 370 -17.56 13.19 7.48
C HIS A 370 -18.80 12.64 8.22
N GLY A 371 -18.86 12.84 9.54
CA GLY A 371 -19.98 12.34 10.37
C GLY A 371 -21.36 12.74 9.84
N PRO A 372 -21.68 14.04 9.68
CA PRO A 372 -22.98 14.48 9.16
C PRO A 372 -23.32 13.91 7.78
N VAL A 373 -22.35 13.72 6.89
CA VAL A 373 -22.59 13.15 5.54
C VAL A 373 -23.02 11.70 5.61
N VAL A 374 -22.39 10.87 6.43
CA VAL A 374 -22.68 9.43 6.50
C VAL A 374 -23.75 9.06 7.54
N ALA A 375 -24.09 9.98 8.45
CA ALA A 375 -25.07 9.75 9.54
C ALA A 375 -26.41 9.18 9.09
N PRO A 376 -27.02 9.59 7.95
CA PRO A 376 -28.28 9.01 7.50
C PRO A 376 -28.17 7.51 7.19
N LEU A 377 -27.04 7.03 6.63
CA LEU A 377 -26.85 5.60 6.39
C LEU A 377 -26.65 4.80 7.68
N PHE A 378 -25.99 5.36 8.70
CA PHE A 378 -25.94 4.74 10.03
C PHE A 378 -27.34 4.63 10.65
N ALA A 379 -28.18 5.66 10.51
CA ALA A 379 -29.57 5.63 10.96
C ALA A 379 -30.37 4.56 10.20
N PHE A 380 -30.18 4.46 8.88
CA PHE A 380 -30.80 3.42 8.06
C PHE A 380 -30.39 2.01 8.52
N GLN A 381 -29.09 1.77 8.70
CA GLN A 381 -28.55 0.49 9.20
C GLN A 381 -29.15 0.13 10.57
N LYS A 382 -29.27 1.10 11.47
CA LYS A 382 -29.90 0.90 12.78
C LYS A 382 -31.34 0.44 12.63
N THR A 383 -32.11 1.09 11.78
CA THR A 383 -33.50 0.72 11.49
C THR A 383 -33.63 -0.69 10.91
N LEU A 384 -32.74 -1.06 9.95
CA LEU A 384 -32.72 -2.42 9.40
C LEU A 384 -32.41 -3.47 10.48
N ARG A 385 -31.46 -3.18 11.37
CA ARG A 385 -31.09 -4.09 12.48
C ARG A 385 -32.23 -4.26 13.47
N GLU A 386 -32.93 -3.19 13.80
CA GLU A 386 -34.08 -3.23 14.69
C GLU A 386 -35.22 -4.07 14.09
N ARG A 387 -35.52 -3.92 12.80
CA ARG A 387 -36.50 -4.73 12.07
C ARG A 387 -36.12 -6.21 12.02
N ALA A 388 -34.85 -6.51 11.71
CA ALA A 388 -34.37 -7.89 11.59
C ALA A 388 -34.22 -8.60 12.96
N LYS A 389 -34.12 -7.88 14.08
CA LYS A 389 -33.80 -8.44 15.40
C LYS A 389 -34.76 -9.56 15.85
N ALA A 390 -36.06 -9.39 15.69
CA ALA A 390 -37.05 -10.39 16.11
C ALA A 390 -36.95 -11.65 15.26
N GLU A 391 -36.81 -11.50 13.94
CA GLU A 391 -36.67 -12.62 12.99
C GLU A 391 -35.38 -13.41 13.25
N LEU A 392 -34.28 -12.71 13.45
CA LEU A 392 -32.97 -13.32 13.73
C LEU A 392 -33.00 -14.09 15.06
N GLN A 393 -33.65 -13.53 16.10
CA GLN A 393 -33.82 -14.22 17.38
C GLN A 393 -34.65 -15.50 17.22
N ALA A 394 -35.78 -15.43 16.49
CA ALA A 394 -36.62 -16.59 16.22
C ALA A 394 -35.88 -17.67 15.39
N ALA A 395 -35.13 -17.24 14.36
CA ALA A 395 -34.32 -18.14 13.55
C ALA A 395 -33.19 -18.79 14.37
N ALA A 396 -32.53 -18.05 15.25
CA ALA A 396 -31.48 -18.57 16.14
C ALA A 396 -32.01 -19.62 17.13
N VAL A 397 -33.20 -19.39 17.71
CA VAL A 397 -33.86 -20.36 18.57
C VAL A 397 -34.21 -21.63 17.81
N LYS A 398 -34.83 -21.47 16.63
CA LYS A 398 -35.20 -22.61 15.77
C LYS A 398 -33.96 -23.42 15.35
N ARG A 399 -32.89 -22.73 14.93
CA ARG A 399 -31.62 -23.35 14.57
C ARG A 399 -31.04 -24.16 15.76
N ARG A 400 -30.97 -23.58 16.95
CA ARG A 400 -30.46 -24.25 18.15
C ARG A 400 -31.24 -25.52 18.48
N LEU A 401 -32.58 -25.49 18.33
CA LEU A 401 -33.44 -26.65 18.61
C LEU A 401 -33.16 -27.77 17.58
N ILE A 402 -33.06 -27.44 16.29
CA ILE A 402 -32.76 -28.42 15.24
C ILE A 402 -31.35 -28.99 15.44
N GLU A 403 -30.33 -28.16 15.73
CA GLU A 403 -28.98 -28.65 16.03
C GLU A 403 -28.91 -29.58 17.24
N GLN A 404 -29.76 -29.34 18.26
CA GLN A 404 -29.87 -30.27 19.40
C GLN A 404 -30.50 -31.62 18.98
N GLN A 405 -31.52 -31.60 18.09
CA GLN A 405 -32.12 -32.84 17.54
C GLN A 405 -31.10 -33.60 16.70
N ILE A 406 -30.35 -32.92 15.80
CA ILE A 406 -29.29 -33.54 15.00
C ILE A 406 -28.25 -34.19 15.92
N LYS A 407 -27.77 -33.50 16.94
CA LYS A 407 -26.82 -34.05 17.90
C LYS A 407 -27.35 -35.28 18.67
N ALA A 408 -28.63 -35.33 18.95
CA ALA A 408 -29.26 -36.49 19.56
C ALA A 408 -29.26 -37.69 18.62
N LEU A 409 -29.71 -37.49 17.36
CA LEU A 409 -29.69 -38.53 16.33
C LEU A 409 -28.29 -39.00 15.96
N GLU A 410 -27.30 -38.13 15.97
CA GLU A 410 -25.88 -38.50 15.75
C GLU A 410 -25.36 -39.43 16.87
N ARG A 411 -25.81 -39.21 18.13
CA ARG A 411 -25.44 -40.11 19.26
C ARG A 411 -26.12 -41.47 19.12
N GLU A 412 -27.37 -41.50 18.66
CA GLU A 412 -28.14 -42.71 18.39
C GLU A 412 -27.53 -43.47 17.22
N TYR A 413 -27.19 -42.82 16.10
CA TYR A 413 -26.49 -43.38 14.95
C TYR A 413 -25.19 -44.08 15.31
N ARG A 414 -24.40 -43.52 16.25
CA ARG A 414 -23.17 -44.16 16.72
C ARG A 414 -23.40 -45.44 17.50
N ARG A 415 -24.59 -45.65 18.05
CA ARG A 415 -24.96 -46.83 18.87
C ARG A 415 -25.82 -47.82 18.09
N ALA A 416 -26.38 -47.40 16.98
CA ALA A 416 -27.30 -48.22 16.18
C ALA A 416 -26.60 -49.32 15.40
N ASP A 417 -27.31 -50.42 15.22
CA ASP A 417 -26.91 -51.48 14.33
C ASP A 417 -26.92 -51.07 12.88
N TYR A 418 -26.22 -51.81 12.01
CA TYR A 418 -26.05 -51.43 10.61
C TYR A 418 -27.39 -51.28 9.84
N SER A 419 -28.41 -52.07 10.18
CA SER A 419 -29.75 -51.98 9.58
C SER A 419 -30.47 -50.65 9.81
N ASP A 420 -30.26 -50.01 10.96
CA ASP A 420 -31.04 -48.86 11.41
C ASP A 420 -30.35 -47.52 11.06
N ARG A 421 -29.06 -47.62 10.71
CA ARG A 421 -28.27 -46.41 10.34
C ARG A 421 -28.80 -45.63 9.15
N GLY A 422 -29.34 -46.35 8.15
CA GLY A 422 -29.88 -45.73 6.96
C GLY A 422 -31.07 -44.78 7.22
N GLU A 423 -31.95 -45.19 8.15
CA GLU A 423 -33.10 -44.34 8.54
C GLU A 423 -32.70 -43.17 9.36
N LEU A 424 -31.78 -43.36 10.30
CA LEU A 424 -31.23 -42.25 11.10
C LEU A 424 -30.44 -41.21 10.27
N GLU A 425 -29.70 -41.68 9.26
CA GLU A 425 -29.01 -40.80 8.31
C GLU A 425 -29.98 -39.94 7.50
N GLN A 426 -31.08 -40.55 6.99
CA GLN A 426 -32.10 -39.79 6.30
C GLN A 426 -32.77 -38.73 7.20
N GLN A 427 -33.03 -39.07 8.47
CA GLN A 427 -33.58 -38.11 9.43
C GLN A 427 -32.60 -36.95 9.72
N ILE A 428 -31.30 -37.22 9.88
CA ILE A 428 -30.26 -36.20 10.06
C ILE A 428 -30.20 -35.27 8.85
N VAL A 429 -30.19 -35.82 7.63
CA VAL A 429 -30.19 -35.06 6.38
C VAL A 429 -31.46 -34.20 6.27
N ALA A 430 -32.62 -34.74 6.58
CA ALA A 430 -33.90 -34.00 6.56
C ALA A 430 -33.87 -32.81 7.54
N LEU A 431 -33.39 -33.00 8.76
CA LEU A 431 -33.23 -31.94 9.73
C LEU A 431 -32.17 -30.92 9.34
N THR A 432 -31.02 -31.36 8.75
CA THR A 432 -29.99 -30.49 8.25
C THR A 432 -30.52 -29.55 7.16
N ASN A 433 -31.35 -30.07 6.27
CA ASN A 433 -32.03 -29.28 5.23
C ASN A 433 -33.06 -28.28 5.79
N GLN A 434 -33.57 -28.51 7.01
CA GLN A 434 -34.49 -27.59 7.70
C GLN A 434 -33.78 -26.51 8.53
N LEU A 435 -32.45 -26.58 8.67
CA LEU A 435 -31.67 -25.58 9.44
C LEU A 435 -31.86 -24.20 8.79
N PRO A 436 -32.35 -23.19 9.54
CA PRO A 436 -32.36 -21.83 9.03
C PRO A 436 -30.95 -21.39 8.70
N ALA A 437 -30.77 -20.71 7.57
CA ALA A 437 -29.49 -20.09 7.24
C ALA A 437 -29.03 -19.17 8.39
N ALA A 438 -27.76 -19.26 8.75
CA ALA A 438 -27.19 -18.31 9.70
C ALA A 438 -27.14 -16.95 9.00
N ARG A 439 -28.05 -16.04 9.40
CA ARG A 439 -28.08 -14.67 8.88
C ARG A 439 -27.34 -13.74 9.85
N ALA A 440 -26.45 -12.93 9.30
CA ALA A 440 -25.83 -11.83 10.04
C ALA A 440 -26.81 -10.65 10.22
N LEU A 441 -26.52 -9.77 11.18
CA LEU A 441 -27.24 -8.50 11.28
C LEU A 441 -27.01 -7.67 10.02
N PRO A 442 -28.06 -7.03 9.46
CA PRO A 442 -27.94 -6.18 8.29
C PRO A 442 -26.86 -5.10 8.48
N GLN A 443 -26.03 -4.94 7.46
CA GLN A 443 -24.93 -3.97 7.42
C GLN A 443 -24.94 -3.29 6.05
N VAL A 444 -24.81 -1.96 6.04
CA VAL A 444 -24.68 -1.15 4.83
C VAL A 444 -23.39 -0.33 4.84
N ILE A 445 -22.77 -0.18 6.01
CA ILE A 445 -21.52 0.56 6.23
C ILE A 445 -20.50 -0.34 6.92
N VAL A 446 -19.23 -0.21 6.50
CA VAL A 446 -18.07 -0.85 7.12
C VAL A 446 -16.97 0.20 7.33
N GLU A 447 -16.39 0.25 8.52
CA GLU A 447 -15.33 1.21 8.89
C GLU A 447 -13.97 0.52 9.07
N ASP A 448 -13.94 -0.61 9.77
CA ASP A 448 -12.71 -1.39 10.00
C ASP A 448 -12.95 -2.86 9.61
N PHE A 449 -12.01 -3.44 8.88
CA PHE A 449 -12.16 -4.80 8.34
C PHE A 449 -10.82 -5.38 7.89
N THR A 450 -10.80 -6.72 7.79
CA THR A 450 -9.86 -7.46 6.94
C THR A 450 -10.54 -7.81 5.62
N GLU A 451 -9.81 -8.08 4.54
CA GLU A 451 -10.41 -8.45 3.25
C GLU A 451 -11.35 -9.66 3.39
N ALA A 452 -10.92 -10.68 4.14
CA ALA A 452 -11.75 -11.85 4.41
C ALA A 452 -13.06 -11.51 5.14
N ALA A 453 -13.03 -10.57 6.09
CA ALA A 453 -14.23 -10.09 6.79
C ALA A 453 -15.12 -9.26 5.88
N LEU A 454 -14.53 -8.42 5.01
CA LEU A 454 -15.26 -7.64 4.02
C LEU A 454 -15.98 -8.55 3.00
N GLY A 455 -15.31 -9.63 2.55
CA GLY A 455 -15.95 -10.62 1.66
C GLY A 455 -17.15 -11.30 2.29
N VAL A 456 -17.10 -11.62 3.60
CA VAL A 456 -18.25 -12.15 4.36
C VAL A 456 -19.35 -11.09 4.47
N ALA A 457 -18.98 -9.87 4.84
CA ALA A 457 -19.94 -8.78 5.00
C ALA A 457 -20.68 -8.49 3.68
N LEU A 458 -19.97 -8.54 2.54
CA LEU A 458 -20.61 -8.43 1.21
C LEU A 458 -21.60 -9.58 0.96
N ALA A 459 -21.21 -10.83 1.19
CA ALA A 459 -22.06 -11.99 0.99
C ALA A 459 -23.34 -11.94 1.83
N ASP A 460 -23.21 -11.51 3.08
CA ASP A 460 -24.32 -11.41 4.02
C ASP A 460 -25.25 -10.22 3.74
N ASN A 461 -24.77 -9.18 3.01
CA ASN A 461 -25.47 -7.91 2.82
C ASN A 461 -25.71 -7.57 1.34
N LYS A 462 -26.28 -8.52 0.59
CA LYS A 462 -26.69 -8.33 -0.82
C LYS A 462 -25.54 -7.85 -1.73
N GLU A 463 -24.30 -8.16 -1.36
CA GLU A 463 -23.06 -7.81 -2.08
C GLU A 463 -22.84 -6.29 -2.31
N SER A 464 -23.40 -5.43 -1.43
CA SER A 464 -23.33 -3.97 -1.60
C SER A 464 -23.09 -3.27 -0.27
N LEU A 465 -21.95 -2.53 -0.14
CA LEU A 465 -21.56 -1.83 1.08
C LEU A 465 -20.91 -0.46 0.77
N LEU A 466 -20.96 0.45 1.76
CA LEU A 466 -20.11 1.63 1.86
C LEU A 466 -18.93 1.33 2.79
N VAL A 467 -17.71 1.51 2.29
CA VAL A 467 -16.51 1.58 3.12
C VAL A 467 -16.27 3.05 3.46
N THR A 468 -16.18 3.39 4.73
CA THR A 468 -16.01 4.79 5.15
C THR A 468 -15.05 4.95 6.31
N SER A 469 -14.31 6.04 6.32
CA SER A 469 -13.43 6.43 7.43
C SER A 469 -13.10 7.92 7.31
N ASP A 470 -13.04 8.61 8.44
CA ASP A 470 -12.55 10.00 8.53
C ASP A 470 -11.01 10.09 8.58
N GLU A 471 -10.33 8.94 8.56
CA GLU A 471 -8.87 8.78 8.53
C GLU A 471 -8.43 7.87 7.37
N GLY A 472 -7.13 7.82 7.12
CA GLY A 472 -6.54 7.01 6.06
C GLY A 472 -6.32 5.52 6.38
N GLY A 473 -6.91 5.00 7.47
CA GLY A 473 -6.70 3.62 7.96
C GLY A 473 -7.02 2.52 6.92
N LEU A 474 -7.89 2.81 5.94
CA LEU A 474 -8.16 1.91 4.82
C LEU A 474 -6.87 1.53 4.08
N PHE A 475 -6.03 2.51 3.75
CA PHE A 475 -4.80 2.25 3.00
C PHE A 475 -3.76 1.48 3.83
N ASP A 476 -3.74 1.67 5.15
CA ASP A 476 -2.92 0.89 6.07
C ASP A 476 -3.40 -0.57 6.14
N ASN A 477 -4.71 -0.80 6.17
CA ASN A 477 -5.30 -2.14 6.17
C ASN A 477 -5.05 -2.87 4.84
N LEU A 478 -5.27 -2.20 3.70
CA LEU A 478 -5.04 -2.75 2.37
C LEU A 478 -3.55 -3.01 2.09
N SER A 479 -2.66 -2.30 2.74
CA SER A 479 -1.22 -2.46 2.58
C SER A 479 -0.61 -3.63 3.36
N GLY A 480 -1.45 -4.47 3.97
CA GLY A 480 -1.00 -5.66 4.66
C GLY A 480 -0.50 -5.38 6.08
N ARG A 481 -1.26 -4.64 6.89
CA ARG A 481 -0.99 -4.50 8.33
C ARG A 481 -0.86 -5.85 9.03
N TYR A 482 -1.42 -6.92 8.43
CA TYR A 482 -1.47 -8.29 8.95
C TYR A 482 -0.93 -9.36 7.99
N SER A 483 -0.52 -9.01 6.77
CA SER A 483 0.06 -9.94 5.77
C SER A 483 1.01 -9.21 4.82
N ASP A 484 2.05 -9.90 4.34
CA ASP A 484 3.01 -9.37 3.36
C ASP A 484 2.45 -9.27 1.93
N ILE A 485 1.18 -9.65 1.73
CA ILE A 485 0.50 -9.64 0.42
C ILE A 485 -0.56 -8.54 0.44
N SER A 486 -0.48 -7.64 -0.52
CA SER A 486 -1.44 -6.57 -0.72
C SER A 486 -2.79 -7.16 -1.18
N GLU A 487 -3.79 -7.06 -0.33
CA GLU A 487 -5.15 -7.61 -0.53
C GLU A 487 -6.06 -6.56 -1.17
N ILE A 488 -5.87 -6.28 -2.47
CA ILE A 488 -6.63 -5.24 -3.18
C ILE A 488 -7.62 -5.78 -4.23
N ASP A 489 -7.59 -7.10 -4.50
CA ASP A 489 -8.37 -7.70 -5.60
C ASP A 489 -9.87 -7.54 -5.41
N LEU A 490 -10.36 -7.71 -4.19
CA LEU A 490 -11.77 -7.50 -3.87
C LEU A 490 -12.22 -6.06 -4.20
N PHE A 491 -11.40 -5.05 -3.88
CA PHE A 491 -11.69 -3.65 -4.21
C PHE A 491 -11.72 -3.39 -5.72
N LEU A 492 -10.78 -4.00 -6.46
CA LEU A 492 -10.75 -3.87 -7.92
C LEU A 492 -11.99 -4.48 -8.56
N LYS A 493 -12.42 -5.66 -8.08
CA LYS A 493 -13.61 -6.37 -8.55
C LYS A 493 -14.90 -5.68 -8.12
N ALA A 494 -14.98 -5.23 -6.87
CA ALA A 494 -16.15 -4.57 -6.33
C ALA A 494 -16.39 -3.16 -6.91
N HIS A 495 -15.38 -2.50 -7.45
CA HIS A 495 -15.55 -1.26 -8.21
C HIS A 495 -16.23 -1.50 -9.56
N THR A 496 -16.00 -2.64 -10.19
CA THR A 496 -16.52 -2.98 -11.52
C THR A 496 -17.72 -3.94 -11.47
N GLY A 497 -18.10 -4.43 -10.29
CA GLY A 497 -19.14 -5.45 -10.14
C GLY A 497 -18.75 -6.79 -10.78
N SER A 498 -17.44 -7.09 -10.89
CA SER A 498 -16.98 -8.35 -11.47
C SER A 498 -16.99 -9.47 -10.43
N PRO A 499 -17.33 -10.73 -10.83
CA PRO A 499 -17.35 -11.85 -9.90
C PRO A 499 -16.03 -12.04 -9.17
N HIS A 500 -16.11 -12.46 -7.90
CA HIS A 500 -14.94 -12.71 -7.06
C HIS A 500 -15.18 -13.91 -6.12
N THR A 501 -14.13 -14.73 -5.92
CA THR A 501 -14.15 -15.83 -4.97
C THR A 501 -13.20 -15.54 -3.84
N VAL A 502 -13.70 -15.50 -2.61
CA VAL A 502 -12.89 -15.38 -1.39
C VAL A 502 -12.58 -16.78 -0.87
N ASN A 503 -11.32 -17.20 -1.01
CA ASN A 503 -10.85 -18.48 -0.51
C ASN A 503 -10.54 -18.39 0.98
N ARG A 504 -11.01 -19.38 1.78
CA ARG A 504 -10.85 -19.38 3.23
C ARG A 504 -10.26 -20.70 3.71
N ILE A 505 -9.23 -20.63 4.56
CA ILE A 505 -8.64 -21.83 5.15
C ILE A 505 -9.59 -22.39 6.22
N GLY A 506 -10.05 -23.64 6.05
CA GLY A 506 -10.90 -24.35 7.01
C GLY A 506 -12.38 -23.92 7.06
N ARG A 507 -12.87 -23.17 6.05
CA ARG A 507 -14.28 -22.79 5.88
C ARG A 507 -14.65 -22.84 4.41
N ASP A 508 -15.97 -22.82 4.12
CA ASP A 508 -16.46 -22.79 2.73
C ASP A 508 -16.03 -21.49 2.03
N ASN A 509 -15.68 -21.62 0.75
CA ASN A 509 -15.36 -20.49 -0.11
C ASN A 509 -16.60 -19.64 -0.35
N ILE A 510 -16.44 -18.33 -0.39
CA ILE A 510 -17.51 -17.40 -0.68
C ILE A 510 -17.40 -16.98 -2.13
N TYR A 511 -18.46 -17.18 -2.90
CA TYR A 511 -18.59 -16.70 -4.27
C TYR A 511 -19.47 -15.45 -4.31
N LEU A 512 -18.89 -14.31 -4.66
CA LEU A 512 -19.60 -13.06 -4.87
C LEU A 512 -19.88 -12.91 -6.37
N ARG A 513 -21.14 -12.76 -6.73
CA ARG A 513 -21.56 -12.67 -8.15
C ARG A 513 -21.34 -11.28 -8.72
N ARG A 514 -21.72 -10.26 -7.95
CA ARG A 514 -21.63 -8.85 -8.32
C ARG A 514 -21.34 -8.00 -7.09
N PRO A 515 -20.16 -8.15 -6.48
CA PRO A 515 -19.78 -7.33 -5.33
C PRO A 515 -19.67 -5.86 -5.75
N LEU A 516 -20.22 -4.97 -4.93
CA LEU A 516 -20.21 -3.53 -5.16
C LEU A 516 -19.78 -2.81 -3.89
N LEU A 517 -18.77 -1.97 -4.00
CA LEU A 517 -18.31 -1.08 -2.94
C LEU A 517 -18.34 0.36 -3.44
N SER A 518 -18.79 1.27 -2.60
CA SER A 518 -18.41 2.67 -2.66
C SER A 518 -17.50 2.98 -1.48
N VAL A 519 -16.59 3.93 -1.65
CA VAL A 519 -15.59 4.30 -0.64
C VAL A 519 -15.64 5.79 -0.38
N ALA A 520 -15.79 6.18 0.89
CA ALA A 520 -15.84 7.57 1.34
C ALA A 520 -14.82 7.77 2.48
N ILE A 521 -13.60 8.20 2.14
CA ILE A 521 -12.49 8.32 3.11
C ILE A 521 -11.81 9.68 3.02
N CYS A 522 -11.24 10.14 4.15
CA CYS A 522 -10.47 11.40 4.22
C CYS A 522 -9.00 11.13 4.63
N PRO A 523 -8.17 10.58 3.74
CA PRO A 523 -6.77 10.31 4.05
C PRO A 523 -5.99 11.60 4.32
N GLN A 524 -4.83 11.46 4.97
CA GLN A 524 -3.86 12.55 5.04
C GLN A 524 -2.95 12.51 3.80
N PRO A 525 -2.47 13.66 3.27
CA PRO A 525 -1.50 13.70 2.18
C PRO A 525 -0.25 12.86 2.44
N ALA A 526 0.20 12.78 3.69
CA ALA A 526 1.30 11.93 4.12
C ALA A 526 1.03 10.42 3.92
N VAL A 527 -0.22 9.98 3.98
CA VAL A 527 -0.62 8.59 3.68
C VAL A 527 -0.48 8.32 2.18
N LEU A 528 -0.84 9.28 1.32
CA LEU A 528 -0.66 9.15 -0.13
C LEU A 528 0.83 8.98 -0.50
N ALA A 529 1.71 9.74 0.14
CA ALA A 529 3.15 9.63 -0.07
C ALA A 529 3.70 8.23 0.29
N LYS A 530 3.17 7.60 1.34
CA LYS A 530 3.53 6.23 1.74
C LYS A 530 3.03 5.15 0.77
N LEU A 531 1.98 5.41 -0.01
CA LEU A 531 1.50 4.47 -1.02
C LEU A 531 2.52 4.24 -2.15
N ALA A 532 3.41 5.20 -2.40
CA ALA A 532 4.52 5.08 -3.35
C ALA A 532 5.51 3.97 -2.99
N GLU A 533 5.69 3.72 -1.69
CA GLU A 533 6.66 2.76 -1.16
C GLU A 533 6.18 1.30 -1.28
N LYS A 534 4.91 1.10 -1.65
CA LYS A 534 4.28 -0.22 -1.68
C LYS A 534 4.03 -0.68 -3.11
N GLU A 535 4.85 -1.65 -3.55
CA GLU A 535 4.64 -2.33 -4.83
C GLU A 535 3.23 -2.97 -4.87
N GLY A 536 2.48 -2.66 -5.93
CA GLY A 536 1.17 -3.25 -6.17
C GLY A 536 -0.01 -2.27 -6.10
N PHE A 537 0.01 -1.22 -5.27
CA PHE A 537 -1.10 -0.26 -5.22
C PHE A 537 -1.24 0.55 -6.51
N ILE A 538 -0.13 1.13 -6.98
CA ILE A 538 -0.09 1.92 -8.22
C ILE A 538 -0.15 0.99 -9.42
N GLY A 539 0.68 -0.07 -9.44
CA GLY A 539 0.82 -0.98 -10.58
C GLY A 539 -0.46 -1.78 -10.89
N ARG A 540 -1.27 -2.12 -9.88
CA ARG A 540 -2.54 -2.87 -10.06
C ARG A 540 -3.77 -1.98 -10.29
N GLY A 541 -3.59 -0.63 -10.29
CA GLY A 541 -4.61 0.34 -10.69
C GLY A 541 -5.71 0.61 -9.64
N LEU A 542 -5.46 0.34 -8.35
CA LEU A 542 -6.39 0.72 -7.29
C LEU A 542 -6.49 2.24 -7.17
N THR A 543 -5.35 2.94 -7.11
CA THR A 543 -5.29 4.40 -7.02
C THR A 543 -5.96 5.10 -8.21
N ALA A 544 -5.98 4.45 -9.37
CA ALA A 544 -6.63 4.93 -10.57
C ALA A 544 -8.18 4.92 -10.52
N ARG A 545 -8.78 4.35 -9.48
CA ARG A 545 -10.24 4.28 -9.30
C ARG A 545 -10.77 5.33 -8.34
N PHE A 546 -9.89 5.98 -7.59
CA PHE A 546 -10.29 7.01 -6.63
C PHE A 546 -10.46 8.38 -7.29
N LEU A 547 -11.51 9.07 -6.92
CA LEU A 547 -11.69 10.49 -7.18
C LEU A 547 -10.91 11.25 -6.10
N TRP A 548 -9.75 11.76 -6.49
CA TRP A 548 -8.85 12.47 -5.59
C TRP A 548 -9.17 13.95 -5.54
N ALA A 549 -9.16 14.54 -4.34
CA ALA A 549 -9.09 15.98 -4.17
C ALA A 549 -8.05 16.34 -3.11
N LEU A 550 -7.26 17.37 -3.39
CA LEU A 550 -6.35 18.01 -2.45
C LEU A 550 -6.79 19.49 -2.32
N PRO A 551 -7.88 19.75 -1.57
CA PRO A 551 -8.39 21.10 -1.47
C PRO A 551 -7.45 21.98 -0.64
N LYS A 552 -7.49 23.29 -0.89
CA LYS A 552 -6.72 24.26 -0.12
C LYS A 552 -7.21 24.27 1.34
N SER A 553 -6.27 24.16 2.28
CA SER A 553 -6.56 24.28 3.71
C SER A 553 -7.19 25.61 4.07
N ARG A 554 -8.18 25.58 4.97
CA ARG A 554 -8.73 26.79 5.60
C ARG A 554 -8.09 27.11 6.96
N VAL A 555 -7.13 26.30 7.41
CA VAL A 555 -6.42 26.55 8.68
C VAL A 555 -5.73 27.90 8.64
N GLY A 556 -5.90 28.70 9.67
CA GLY A 556 -5.36 30.06 9.77
C GLY A 556 -6.26 31.15 9.18
N SER A 557 -7.27 30.78 8.34
CA SER A 557 -8.24 31.74 7.77
C SER A 557 -9.70 31.40 8.10
N ARG A 558 -9.93 30.44 9.00
CA ARG A 558 -11.27 30.01 9.39
C ARG A 558 -12.03 31.10 10.12
N ASN A 559 -13.33 31.24 9.79
CA ASN A 559 -14.26 31.94 10.67
C ASN A 559 -14.46 31.11 11.96
N LEU A 560 -14.20 31.71 13.10
CA LEU A 560 -14.36 31.05 14.40
C LEU A 560 -15.80 31.08 14.92
N GLU A 561 -16.65 31.93 14.32
CA GLU A 561 -18.08 32.03 14.60
C GLU A 561 -18.89 31.83 13.30
N PRO A 562 -18.81 30.65 12.66
CA PRO A 562 -19.53 30.40 11.41
C PRO A 562 -21.04 30.32 11.66
N ALA A 563 -21.82 30.62 10.65
CA ALA A 563 -23.26 30.47 10.68
C ALA A 563 -23.63 29.00 10.97
N ARG A 564 -24.67 28.78 11.75
CA ARG A 564 -25.21 27.45 11.98
C ARG A 564 -25.90 26.94 10.72
N MET A 565 -25.72 25.67 10.42
CA MET A 565 -26.42 25.02 9.36
C MET A 565 -27.94 25.06 9.57
N ASN A 566 -28.68 25.29 8.46
CA ASN A 566 -30.13 25.28 8.48
C ASN A 566 -30.67 23.87 8.78
N ILE A 567 -31.56 23.76 9.74
CA ILE A 567 -32.17 22.49 10.13
C ILE A 567 -32.96 21.85 8.99
N TYR A 568 -33.60 22.67 8.14
CA TYR A 568 -34.37 22.14 6.99
C TYR A 568 -33.47 21.56 5.90
N THR A 569 -32.34 22.17 5.61
CA THR A 569 -31.34 21.66 4.67
C THR A 569 -30.76 20.34 5.17
N MET A 570 -30.42 20.28 6.45
CA MET A 570 -29.91 19.05 7.08
C MET A 570 -30.97 17.94 7.04
N GLN A 571 -32.23 18.24 7.29
CA GLN A 571 -33.32 17.27 7.28
C GLN A 571 -33.68 16.80 5.87
N ALA A 572 -33.64 17.70 4.89
CA ALA A 572 -33.82 17.37 3.48
C ALA A 572 -32.77 16.37 3.01
N TYR A 573 -31.50 16.64 3.26
CA TYR A 573 -30.40 15.71 2.97
C TYR A 573 -30.62 14.35 3.64
N HIS A 574 -30.91 14.33 4.93
CA HIS A 574 -31.14 13.11 5.69
C HIS A 574 -32.24 12.27 5.08
N ASN A 575 -33.39 12.88 4.79
CA ASN A 575 -34.56 12.18 4.24
C ASN A 575 -34.27 11.65 2.83
N MET A 576 -33.59 12.42 2.00
CA MET A 576 -33.26 12.00 0.62
C MET A 576 -32.31 10.82 0.62
N ILE A 577 -31.25 10.82 1.45
CA ILE A 577 -30.35 9.67 1.60
C ILE A 577 -31.10 8.44 2.11
N LEU A 578 -32.02 8.58 3.09
CA LEU A 578 -32.86 7.46 3.55
C LEU A 578 -33.73 6.90 2.41
N THR A 579 -34.35 7.78 1.61
CA THR A 579 -35.17 7.37 0.46
C THR A 579 -34.34 6.63 -0.58
N MET A 580 -33.16 7.15 -0.95
CA MET A 580 -32.25 6.47 -1.88
C MET A 580 -31.77 5.13 -1.31
N ALA A 581 -31.42 5.06 -0.02
CA ALA A 581 -30.97 3.84 0.64
C ALA A 581 -32.07 2.77 0.65
N GLN A 582 -33.33 3.16 0.93
CA GLN A 582 -34.47 2.25 0.87
C GLN A 582 -34.71 1.73 -0.55
N LEU A 583 -34.69 2.63 -1.55
CA LEU A 583 -34.83 2.28 -2.98
C LEU A 583 -33.78 1.25 -3.41
N GLY A 584 -32.52 1.47 -3.10
CA GLY A 584 -31.45 0.55 -3.45
C GLY A 584 -31.48 -0.76 -2.66
N TYR A 585 -31.82 -0.70 -1.37
CA TYR A 585 -31.89 -1.90 -0.52
C TYR A 585 -33.05 -2.83 -0.88
N ASP A 586 -34.21 -2.29 -1.22
CA ASP A 586 -35.39 -3.06 -1.58
C ASP A 586 -35.31 -3.64 -2.99
N HIS A 587 -34.41 -3.14 -3.83
CA HIS A 587 -34.25 -3.66 -5.17
C HIS A 587 -33.77 -5.11 -5.13
N ASP A 588 -34.55 -6.02 -5.77
CA ASP A 588 -34.19 -7.42 -5.96
C ASP A 588 -34.22 -7.74 -7.46
N GLY A 589 -33.18 -8.37 -7.96
CA GLY A 589 -33.04 -8.73 -9.36
C GLY A 589 -31.89 -8.06 -10.10
N ASN A 590 -32.01 -7.98 -11.42
CA ASN A 590 -31.01 -7.31 -12.27
C ASN A 590 -31.10 -5.80 -12.11
N PRO A 591 -29.95 -5.08 -12.17
CA PRO A 591 -29.97 -3.64 -12.06
C PRO A 591 -30.73 -2.98 -13.20
N VAL A 592 -31.41 -1.89 -12.86
CA VAL A 592 -32.09 -1.02 -13.82
C VAL A 592 -31.04 -0.29 -14.67
N GLN A 593 -31.24 -0.32 -15.98
CA GLN A 593 -30.35 0.36 -16.94
C GLN A 593 -30.80 1.79 -17.16
N LEU A 594 -30.01 2.75 -16.69
CA LEU A 594 -30.18 4.17 -17.00
C LEU A 594 -29.64 4.45 -18.40
N GLN A 595 -30.44 5.01 -19.27
CA GLN A 595 -30.04 5.37 -20.62
C GLN A 595 -29.59 6.82 -20.68
N LEU A 596 -28.66 7.15 -21.58
CA LEU A 596 -28.29 8.52 -21.89
C LEU A 596 -29.22 9.07 -22.96
N ASP A 597 -29.60 10.33 -22.85
CA ASP A 597 -30.18 10.99 -24.02
C ASP A 597 -29.11 11.18 -25.12
N PRO A 598 -29.46 11.37 -26.40
CA PRO A 598 -28.51 11.48 -27.49
C PRO A 598 -27.48 12.60 -27.29
N ASP A 599 -27.88 13.73 -26.71
CA ASP A 599 -27.00 14.87 -26.47
C ASP A 599 -26.08 14.62 -25.27
N ALA A 600 -26.56 13.90 -24.23
CA ALA A 600 -25.71 13.44 -23.13
C ALA A 600 -24.64 12.49 -23.61
N TYR A 601 -24.99 11.53 -24.48
CA TYR A 601 -24.00 10.62 -25.09
C TYR A 601 -23.00 11.37 -25.96
N ALA A 602 -23.46 12.35 -26.78
CA ALA A 602 -22.57 13.16 -27.61
C ALA A 602 -21.58 13.97 -26.75
N ALA A 603 -22.03 14.57 -25.64
CA ALA A 603 -21.18 15.30 -24.70
C ALA A 603 -20.14 14.36 -24.04
N TRP A 604 -20.57 13.20 -23.56
CA TRP A 604 -19.70 12.19 -22.97
C TRP A 604 -18.63 11.70 -23.97
N LYS A 605 -19.03 11.41 -25.20
CA LYS A 605 -18.11 10.95 -26.27
C LYS A 605 -17.14 12.04 -26.71
N ALA A 606 -17.57 13.31 -26.71
CA ALA A 606 -16.68 14.43 -26.97
C ALA A 606 -15.61 14.58 -25.88
N PHE A 607 -16.00 14.38 -24.61
CA PHE A 607 -15.05 14.41 -23.49
C PHE A 607 -14.05 13.26 -23.54
N GLU A 608 -14.47 12.03 -23.86
CA GLU A 608 -13.57 10.90 -24.08
C GLU A 608 -12.52 11.22 -25.17
N ARG A 609 -12.97 11.81 -26.31
CA ARG A 609 -12.07 12.23 -27.40
C ARG A 609 -11.11 13.37 -26.99
N GLU A 610 -11.52 14.25 -26.09
CA GLU A 610 -10.67 15.31 -25.54
C GLU A 610 -9.52 14.70 -24.70
N LEU A 611 -9.80 13.65 -23.93
CA LEU A 611 -8.82 13.03 -23.05
C LEU A 611 -7.80 12.15 -23.79
N GLU A 612 -8.17 11.49 -24.88
CA GLU A 612 -7.34 10.50 -25.55
C GLU A 612 -5.97 11.03 -25.98
N PRO A 613 -5.85 12.21 -26.65
CA PRO A 613 -4.53 12.77 -27.01
C PRO A 613 -3.73 13.20 -25.75
N ARG A 614 -4.39 13.55 -24.65
CA ARG A 614 -3.71 13.99 -23.42
C ARG A 614 -3.01 12.86 -22.66
N ILE A 615 -3.38 11.59 -22.92
CA ILE A 615 -2.74 10.39 -22.32
C ILE A 615 -1.71 9.73 -23.24
N ALA A 616 -1.53 10.26 -24.46
CA ALA A 616 -0.50 9.81 -25.39
C ALA A 616 0.93 9.97 -24.80
N PRO A 617 1.98 9.34 -25.37
CA PRO A 617 3.35 9.44 -24.84
C PRO A 617 3.88 10.87 -24.68
N ASP A 618 3.41 11.80 -25.50
CA ASP A 618 3.71 13.23 -25.49
C ASP A 618 2.63 14.09 -24.79
N GLY A 619 1.53 13.49 -24.34
CA GLY A 619 0.42 14.15 -23.69
C GLY A 619 0.73 14.61 -22.26
N ASP A 620 0.03 15.67 -21.83
CA ASP A 620 0.20 16.29 -20.51
C ASP A 620 -0.24 15.40 -19.34
N LEU A 621 -1.14 14.45 -19.58
CA LEU A 621 -1.67 13.51 -18.58
C LEU A 621 -1.03 12.11 -18.66
N ARG A 622 0.03 11.92 -19.44
CA ARG A 622 0.72 10.62 -19.60
C ARG A 622 1.11 9.97 -18.27
N GLN A 623 1.50 10.77 -17.28
CA GLN A 623 1.94 10.28 -15.97
C GLN A 623 0.81 9.69 -15.14
N ILE A 624 -0.42 10.14 -15.35
CA ILE A 624 -1.61 9.64 -14.71
C ILE A 624 -2.55 8.90 -15.68
N LYS A 625 -2.00 8.38 -16.80
CA LYS A 625 -2.74 7.64 -17.82
C LYS A 625 -3.71 6.60 -17.25
N PRO A 626 -3.34 5.74 -16.25
CA PRO A 626 -4.27 4.76 -15.71
C PRO A 626 -5.52 5.38 -15.06
N TRP A 627 -5.37 6.55 -14.44
CA TRP A 627 -6.48 7.30 -13.83
C TRP A 627 -7.31 8.00 -14.90
N THR A 628 -6.66 8.73 -15.81
CA THR A 628 -7.33 9.48 -16.88
C THR A 628 -8.14 8.57 -17.80
N SER A 629 -7.63 7.38 -18.12
CA SER A 629 -8.37 6.38 -18.91
C SER A 629 -9.65 5.85 -18.24
N LYS A 630 -9.78 6.03 -16.92
CA LYS A 630 -10.99 5.64 -16.17
C LYS A 630 -11.93 6.81 -15.92
N LEU A 631 -11.51 8.03 -16.19
CA LEU A 631 -12.29 9.23 -15.91
C LEU A 631 -13.61 9.26 -16.71
N PRO A 632 -13.69 8.91 -18.01
CA PRO A 632 -14.97 8.89 -18.72
C PRO A 632 -16.00 7.96 -18.06
N GLY A 633 -15.58 6.76 -17.62
CA GLY A 633 -16.46 5.86 -16.85
C GLY A 633 -16.87 6.45 -15.51
N ALA A 634 -15.98 7.11 -14.79
CA ALA A 634 -16.29 7.80 -13.53
C ALA A 634 -17.31 8.93 -13.74
N ILE A 635 -17.21 9.68 -14.85
CA ILE A 635 -18.17 10.71 -15.22
C ILE A 635 -19.58 10.10 -15.45
N ALA A 636 -19.66 9.00 -16.19
CA ALA A 636 -20.93 8.30 -16.39
C ALA A 636 -21.54 7.85 -15.05
N ARG A 637 -20.72 7.37 -14.10
CA ARG A 637 -21.18 7.00 -12.76
C ARG A 637 -21.68 8.20 -11.96
N ILE A 638 -20.95 9.32 -11.99
CA ILE A 638 -21.35 10.58 -11.32
C ILE A 638 -22.70 11.06 -11.90
N ALA A 639 -22.82 11.11 -13.22
CA ALA A 639 -24.07 11.51 -13.88
C ALA A 639 -25.24 10.58 -13.49
N GLY A 640 -25.01 9.26 -13.45
CA GLY A 640 -26.02 8.27 -13.02
C GLY A 640 -26.43 8.46 -11.56
N VAL A 641 -25.46 8.68 -10.64
CA VAL A 641 -25.73 8.90 -9.21
C VAL A 641 -26.56 10.19 -9.02
N CYS A 642 -26.20 11.26 -9.70
CA CYS A 642 -26.90 12.54 -9.60
C CYS A 642 -28.29 12.46 -10.21
N HIS A 643 -28.44 11.78 -11.35
CA HIS A 643 -29.72 11.52 -12.00
C HIS A 643 -30.71 10.76 -11.09
N VAL A 644 -30.25 9.65 -10.46
CA VAL A 644 -31.09 8.94 -9.49
C VAL A 644 -31.37 9.79 -8.25
N GLY A 645 -30.41 10.59 -7.79
CA GLY A 645 -30.60 11.52 -6.68
C GLY A 645 -31.65 12.61 -6.96
N GLU A 646 -31.87 12.97 -8.22
CA GLU A 646 -32.87 13.94 -8.66
C GLU A 646 -34.24 13.30 -8.89
N HIS A 647 -34.28 12.15 -9.55
CA HIS A 647 -35.51 11.51 -10.03
C HIS A 647 -36.00 10.34 -9.16
N LEU A 648 -35.16 9.79 -8.28
CA LEU A 648 -35.46 8.65 -7.40
C LEU A 648 -36.04 7.44 -8.18
N ALA A 649 -37.24 6.97 -7.83
CA ALA A 649 -37.89 5.86 -8.48
C ALA A 649 -38.24 6.11 -9.97
N LEU A 650 -38.38 7.37 -10.37
CA LEU A 650 -38.66 7.78 -11.76
C LEU A 650 -37.39 7.82 -12.62
N ALA A 651 -36.20 7.62 -12.05
CA ALA A 651 -34.95 7.62 -12.79
C ALA A 651 -34.88 6.55 -13.89
N ALA A 652 -35.67 5.44 -13.76
CA ALA A 652 -35.75 4.40 -14.77
C ALA A 652 -36.49 4.83 -16.04
N ASP A 653 -37.43 5.76 -15.89
CA ASP A 653 -38.32 6.19 -16.96
C ASP A 653 -37.82 7.45 -17.69
N THR A 654 -36.75 8.06 -17.15
CA THR A 654 -36.19 9.31 -17.69
C THR A 654 -34.73 9.07 -18.09
N PRO A 655 -34.31 9.40 -19.31
CA PRO A 655 -32.89 9.29 -19.68
C PRO A 655 -32.04 10.37 -18.96
N ILE A 656 -30.76 10.05 -18.73
CA ILE A 656 -29.78 11.01 -18.18
C ILE A 656 -29.65 12.15 -19.19
N SER A 657 -29.95 13.38 -18.77
CA SER A 657 -29.96 14.55 -19.63
C SER A 657 -28.55 15.06 -19.97
N ALA A 658 -28.43 15.81 -21.07
CA ALA A 658 -27.22 16.51 -21.44
C ALA A 658 -26.75 17.46 -20.33
N ALA A 659 -27.67 18.13 -19.62
CA ALA A 659 -27.34 19.05 -18.52
C ALA A 659 -26.66 18.29 -17.36
N THR A 660 -27.21 17.16 -16.94
CA THR A 660 -26.62 16.30 -15.88
C THR A 660 -25.24 15.78 -16.30
N MET A 661 -25.11 15.33 -17.58
CA MET A 661 -23.83 14.84 -18.09
C MET A 661 -22.79 15.95 -18.18
N MET A 662 -23.13 17.15 -18.67
CA MET A 662 -22.19 18.28 -18.75
C MET A 662 -21.74 18.71 -17.36
N ALA A 663 -22.63 18.76 -16.36
CA ALA A 663 -22.25 19.09 -14.99
C ALA A 663 -21.27 18.04 -14.40
N ALA A 664 -21.48 16.76 -14.68
CA ALA A 664 -20.55 15.69 -14.30
C ALA A 664 -19.20 15.84 -15.02
N ILE A 665 -19.18 16.20 -16.30
CA ILE A 665 -17.94 16.45 -17.08
C ILE A 665 -17.16 17.62 -16.50
N GLU A 666 -17.80 18.75 -16.18
CA GLU A 666 -17.13 19.91 -15.59
C GLU A 666 -16.55 19.58 -14.22
N PHE A 667 -17.30 18.83 -13.39
CA PHE A 667 -16.76 18.31 -12.13
C PHE A 667 -15.53 17.43 -12.35
N GLY A 668 -15.57 16.55 -13.35
CA GLY A 668 -14.45 15.68 -13.73
C GLY A 668 -13.24 16.46 -14.23
N ARG A 669 -13.44 17.53 -15.00
CA ARG A 669 -12.36 18.44 -15.41
C ARG A 669 -11.68 19.10 -14.19
N GLY A 670 -12.48 19.49 -13.21
CA GLY A 670 -11.98 20.00 -11.92
C GLY A 670 -11.13 18.97 -11.17
N LEU A 671 -11.45 17.68 -11.25
CA LEU A 671 -10.69 16.62 -10.60
C LEU A 671 -9.32 16.35 -11.24
N ILE A 672 -9.09 16.67 -12.51
CA ILE A 672 -7.83 16.39 -13.23
C ILE A 672 -6.62 16.99 -12.49
N PRO A 673 -6.55 18.32 -12.20
CA PRO A 673 -5.40 18.90 -11.52
C PRO A 673 -5.21 18.33 -10.10
N HIS A 674 -6.28 18.05 -9.37
CA HIS A 674 -6.20 17.39 -8.06
C HIS A 674 -5.60 15.98 -8.15
N SER A 675 -6.01 15.21 -9.15
CA SER A 675 -5.50 13.87 -9.39
C SER A 675 -4.03 13.88 -9.83
N VAL A 676 -3.63 14.87 -10.65
CA VAL A 676 -2.20 15.09 -10.97
C VAL A 676 -1.42 15.34 -9.69
N ALA A 677 -1.90 16.22 -8.82
CA ALA A 677 -1.23 16.52 -7.54
C ALA A 677 -1.19 15.30 -6.61
N ALA A 678 -2.29 14.55 -6.49
CA ALA A 678 -2.33 13.33 -5.68
C ALA A 678 -1.33 12.26 -6.18
N HIS A 679 -1.29 12.00 -7.48
CA HIS A 679 -0.35 11.04 -8.06
C HIS A 679 1.11 11.50 -7.99
N ARG A 680 1.37 12.81 -7.99
CA ARG A 680 2.71 13.35 -7.69
C ARG A 680 3.14 13.02 -6.27
N LEU A 681 2.26 13.16 -5.28
CA LEU A 681 2.55 12.73 -3.90
C LEU A 681 2.83 11.21 -3.82
N MET A 682 2.12 10.40 -4.59
CA MET A 682 2.30 8.96 -4.66
C MET A 682 3.52 8.53 -5.47
N GLY A 683 4.11 9.39 -6.32
CA GLY A 683 5.20 9.07 -7.24
C GLY A 683 6.60 9.02 -6.63
N GLY A 684 6.75 9.30 -5.31
CA GLY A 684 8.03 9.28 -4.61
C GLY A 684 8.99 10.43 -4.96
N GLY A 685 10.09 10.57 -4.19
CA GLY A 685 10.99 11.73 -4.20
C GLY A 685 11.69 12.10 -5.51
N GLY A 686 11.77 11.20 -6.51
CA GLY A 686 12.44 11.47 -7.78
C GLY A 686 11.79 12.60 -8.61
N PHE A 687 10.47 12.73 -8.54
CA PHE A 687 9.77 13.80 -9.26
C PHE A 687 9.98 15.18 -8.63
N HIS A 688 10.04 15.26 -7.30
CA HIS A 688 10.35 16.51 -6.58
C HIS A 688 11.78 16.98 -6.85
N VAL A 689 12.74 16.05 -6.95
CA VAL A 689 14.12 16.36 -7.32
C VAL A 689 14.19 16.89 -8.76
N ALA A 690 13.52 16.24 -9.70
CA ALA A 690 13.48 16.68 -11.10
C ALA A 690 12.82 18.06 -11.25
N GLN A 691 11.74 18.36 -10.53
CA GLN A 691 11.11 19.68 -10.52
C GLN A 691 11.99 20.76 -9.88
N ALA A 692 12.69 20.45 -8.78
CA ALA A 692 13.63 21.35 -8.15
C ALA A 692 14.79 21.69 -9.10
N VAL A 693 15.30 20.70 -9.83
CA VAL A 693 16.34 20.86 -10.85
C VAL A 693 15.84 21.73 -12.01
N VAL A 694 14.65 21.43 -12.55
CA VAL A 694 14.06 22.23 -13.65
C VAL A 694 13.78 23.67 -13.21
N ALA A 695 13.25 23.88 -12.00
CA ALA A 695 13.01 25.20 -11.45
C ALA A 695 14.32 25.98 -11.24
N HIS A 696 15.39 25.30 -10.74
CA HIS A 696 16.71 25.91 -10.58
C HIS A 696 17.27 26.38 -11.92
N TYR A 697 17.24 25.54 -12.96
CA TYR A 697 17.74 25.92 -14.29
C TYR A 697 16.87 26.94 -15.01
N ASN A 698 15.57 26.94 -14.79
CA ASN A 698 14.69 27.99 -15.31
C ASN A 698 14.98 29.36 -14.69
N ALA A 699 15.38 29.41 -13.43
CA ALA A 699 15.74 30.65 -12.73
C ALA A 699 17.19 31.08 -12.95
N ALA A 700 18.13 30.11 -13.00
CA ALA A 700 19.57 30.36 -13.14
C ALA A 700 20.05 30.40 -14.61
N GLY A 701 19.18 30.05 -15.58
CA GLY A 701 19.52 29.85 -16.97
C GLY A 701 20.03 28.42 -17.26
N TRP A 702 19.51 27.80 -18.30
CA TRP A 702 19.93 26.47 -18.73
C TRP A 702 21.38 26.47 -19.19
N PRO A 703 22.18 25.46 -18.81
CA PRO A 703 23.57 25.38 -19.26
C PRO A 703 23.64 25.26 -20.77
N ARG A 704 24.58 26.01 -21.38
CA ARG A 704 24.76 26.03 -22.85
C ARG A 704 25.34 24.72 -23.44
N GLN A 705 25.73 23.77 -22.60
CA GLN A 705 26.16 22.43 -23.00
C GLN A 705 25.40 21.39 -22.19
N PRO A 706 25.08 20.20 -22.79
CA PRO A 706 24.43 19.15 -22.05
C PRO A 706 25.33 18.70 -20.88
N GLN A 707 24.90 18.95 -19.67
CA GLN A 707 25.51 18.35 -18.47
C GLN A 707 24.74 17.08 -18.17
N THR A 708 25.45 15.97 -18.03
CA THR A 708 24.87 14.72 -17.56
C THR A 708 24.52 14.94 -16.09
N LEU A 709 23.23 15.06 -15.78
CA LEU A 709 22.74 15.03 -14.41
C LEU A 709 22.85 13.57 -13.94
N THR A 710 23.92 13.25 -13.22
CA THR A 710 23.94 12.07 -12.37
C THR A 710 23.06 12.36 -11.17
N ALA A 711 21.94 11.63 -11.11
CA ALA A 711 20.99 11.69 -10.01
C ALA A 711 21.63 11.22 -8.70
#